data_584d1b6bf43e18b49342780114ca4caf
#
_entry.id   584d1b6bf43e18b49342780114ca4caf
#
_cell.length_a   1.000
_cell.length_b   1.000
_cell.length_c   1.000
_cell.angle_alpha   90.00
_cell.angle_beta   90.00
_cell.angle_gamma   90.00
#
_symmetry.space_group_name_H-M   'P 1'
#
loop_
_entity.id
_entity.type
_entity.pdbx_description
1 polymer ?
#
loop_
_entity_poly.entity_id
_entity_poly.type
_entity_poly.pdbx_seq_one_letter_code
_entity_poly.pdbx_strand_id
1 'polypeptide(L)'
;MNSPELVIVSDTPYTVIDQPTEWISVSKDIQLAARLWRPDITVPVPVVVEIIPYRRQDGTLPIDERMHPYWAGHGVATLRVDLRGCGDSDGILEDEYLKLEQDDAIAVIKWAEKQPWCNGNVGMTGLSWGGFASLQVAARRPKALKAIIAIGATVDRYNDDVHYKNGCLLNENFGWGTSLTAFTSRPPDPSVVGKKWRSMWLNRLENLKFFAAEWFQHQTRDDYWKHGSICENFDAIEIPVMIISGWNDLYVNALPALMDNLKGRCHAVCGPWAHHFPHLGTPGPSYDYLGSSLAWWRQWLSDEPARLGTEKTHLTFIKDSSMPNPFVMTVAGRWIDDQTWPLPSNTMSHLYMAKAGLTSKAVDAPPVQIHSPVDTGAMAGEWVPHCSGAEVAGCQRLTDAQSTCFDGDILDQAIDVFGCPEITISLQSNSTTGHLIVRLCDVAPSGSSELISIGVLNLTHRNGNENPIPMPVGETQSLQLRLDYAGHRFLPGHKIRIALSTAYWPFIWPAVENPVLTLAKKPACLSLPGRQKQEEGSVQVNPPIAPPASALTEKRVPQSKRQVTHDMHQGKTSLTIRDDLGEVVFEAHGLVTSAVKYESYEITAGDPLSSQARFGWEFEYSRDDWAVRTVTETQLMCDHYYYFLTATVRAYEQGKQVFERTFDHKIARMC
;
A
#
# COMPACT_ATOMS: atom_id res chain seq x y z
N MET A 1 -10.93 5.11 -23.64
CA MET A 1 -10.22 3.98 -24.27
C MET A 1 -10.46 2.78 -23.38
N ASN A 2 -10.78 1.62 -23.96
CA ASN A 2 -10.87 0.40 -23.16
C ASN A 2 -9.48 0.05 -22.64
N SER A 3 -9.37 -0.40 -21.38
CA SER A 3 -8.13 -1.03 -20.86
C SER A 3 -7.69 -2.09 -21.89
N PRO A 4 -6.40 -2.22 -22.19
CA PRO A 4 -5.96 -3.33 -23.03
C PRO A 4 -6.44 -4.62 -22.38
N GLU A 5 -7.08 -5.47 -23.19
CA GLU A 5 -7.64 -6.73 -22.71
C GLU A 5 -6.50 -7.64 -22.26
N LEU A 6 -6.67 -8.29 -21.11
CA LEU A 6 -5.71 -9.26 -20.57
C LEU A 6 -5.61 -10.44 -21.54
N VAL A 7 -4.43 -10.66 -22.11
CA VAL A 7 -4.18 -11.78 -23.03
C VAL A 7 -3.86 -13.04 -22.24
N ILE A 8 -4.65 -14.08 -22.42
CA ILE A 8 -4.40 -15.37 -21.76
C ILE A 8 -3.38 -16.17 -22.55
N VAL A 9 -2.30 -16.56 -21.89
CA VAL A 9 -1.17 -17.32 -22.46
C VAL A 9 -1.11 -18.70 -21.82
N SER A 10 -1.43 -19.74 -22.59
CA SER A 10 -1.39 -21.13 -22.16
C SER A 10 -0.10 -21.85 -22.60
N ASP A 11 0.45 -21.42 -23.75
CA ASP A 11 1.61 -22.09 -24.34
C ASP A 11 2.91 -21.49 -23.79
N THR A 12 3.75 -22.35 -23.26
CA THR A 12 5.08 -22.00 -22.77
C THR A 12 6.14 -22.93 -23.37
N PRO A 13 7.40 -22.50 -23.48
CA PRO A 13 8.50 -23.31 -24.02
C PRO A 13 8.72 -24.64 -23.28
N TYR A 14 8.44 -24.68 -21.98
CA TYR A 14 8.64 -25.86 -21.14
C TYR A 14 7.35 -26.26 -20.43
N THR A 15 7.15 -27.58 -20.30
CA THR A 15 6.15 -28.12 -19.37
C THR A 15 6.50 -27.71 -17.95
N VAL A 16 5.50 -27.36 -17.15
CA VAL A 16 5.68 -26.94 -15.76
C VAL A 16 5.39 -28.12 -14.83
N ILE A 17 6.34 -28.43 -13.97
CA ILE A 17 6.12 -29.28 -12.80
C ILE A 17 5.59 -28.38 -11.70
N ASP A 18 4.37 -28.63 -11.27
CA ASP A 18 3.72 -27.95 -10.15
C ASP A 18 3.73 -28.88 -8.93
N GLN A 19 4.42 -28.45 -7.88
CA GLN A 19 4.51 -29.16 -6.61
C GLN A 19 3.75 -28.36 -5.55
N PRO A 20 2.50 -28.73 -5.24
CA PRO A 20 1.62 -27.94 -4.39
C PRO A 20 2.14 -27.75 -2.97
N THR A 21 2.95 -28.67 -2.47
CA THR A 21 3.56 -28.55 -1.14
C THR A 21 5.00 -29.03 -1.14
N GLU A 22 5.91 -28.12 -0.82
CA GLU A 22 7.31 -28.37 -0.51
C GLU A 22 7.57 -27.88 0.91
N TRP A 23 8.28 -28.68 1.70
CA TRP A 23 8.60 -28.35 3.09
C TRP A 23 10.04 -27.87 3.23
N ILE A 24 10.22 -26.65 3.74
CA ILE A 24 11.52 -26.02 3.88
C ILE A 24 11.86 -25.86 5.36
N SER A 25 12.86 -26.61 5.84
CA SER A 25 13.35 -26.46 7.21
C SER A 25 14.18 -25.20 7.34
N VAL A 26 13.68 -24.21 8.10
CA VAL A 26 14.39 -22.95 8.41
C VAL A 26 15.09 -22.99 9.75
N SER A 27 14.68 -23.91 10.63
CA SER A 27 15.36 -24.24 11.88
C SER A 27 15.11 -25.70 12.26
N LYS A 28 15.65 -26.16 13.40
CA LYS A 28 15.50 -27.55 13.86
C LYS A 28 14.04 -27.99 13.99
N ASP A 29 13.16 -27.07 14.44
CA ASP A 29 11.78 -27.39 14.82
C ASP A 29 10.74 -26.63 13.98
N ILE A 30 11.16 -25.91 12.94
CA ILE A 30 10.28 -25.09 12.11
C ILE A 30 10.47 -25.42 10.63
N GLN A 31 9.38 -25.80 10.00
CA GLN A 31 9.27 -26.00 8.56
C GLN A 31 8.27 -24.97 7.99
N LEU A 32 8.64 -24.34 6.90
CA LEU A 32 7.75 -23.50 6.14
C LEU A 32 7.18 -24.29 4.96
N ALA A 33 5.89 -24.08 4.71
CA ALA A 33 5.19 -24.66 3.58
C ALA A 33 5.33 -23.76 2.35
N ALA A 34 5.72 -24.33 1.23
CA ALA A 34 5.89 -23.63 -0.03
C ALA A 34 5.17 -24.37 -1.17
N ARG A 35 4.86 -23.66 -2.25
CA ARG A 35 4.48 -24.22 -3.54
C ARG A 35 5.60 -23.93 -4.53
N LEU A 36 6.03 -24.95 -5.28
CA LEU A 36 7.11 -24.86 -6.23
C LEU A 36 6.60 -25.12 -7.64
N TRP A 37 6.82 -24.17 -8.54
CA TRP A 37 6.68 -24.38 -9.99
C TRP A 37 8.06 -24.34 -10.63
N ARG A 38 8.38 -25.34 -11.42
CA ARG A 38 9.65 -25.40 -12.14
C ARG A 38 9.49 -26.00 -13.52
N PRO A 39 10.36 -25.65 -14.49
CA PRO A 39 10.34 -26.30 -15.79
C PRO A 39 10.74 -27.79 -15.67
N ASP A 40 10.11 -28.61 -16.48
CA ASP A 40 10.49 -30.05 -16.63
C ASP A 40 11.68 -30.18 -17.57
N ILE A 41 12.86 -29.81 -17.08
CA ILE A 41 14.12 -29.89 -17.81
C ILE A 41 15.23 -30.36 -16.87
N THR A 42 16.32 -30.88 -17.46
CA THR A 42 17.47 -31.42 -16.72
C THR A 42 18.54 -30.38 -16.39
N VAL A 43 18.51 -29.23 -17.08
CA VAL A 43 19.47 -28.12 -16.84
C VAL A 43 19.01 -27.31 -15.62
N PRO A 44 19.90 -27.03 -14.68
CA PRO A 44 19.57 -26.16 -13.55
C PRO A 44 19.16 -24.76 -14.00
N VAL A 45 18.15 -24.21 -13.35
CA VAL A 45 17.54 -22.89 -13.67
C VAL A 45 17.58 -21.96 -12.47
N PRO A 46 17.48 -20.64 -12.66
CA PRO A 46 17.33 -19.71 -11.56
C PRO A 46 15.97 -19.87 -10.87
N VAL A 47 15.88 -19.40 -9.61
CA VAL A 47 14.63 -19.44 -8.85
C VAL A 47 14.26 -18.06 -8.32
N VAL A 48 12.96 -17.73 -8.38
CA VAL A 48 12.39 -16.52 -7.78
C VAL A 48 11.54 -16.92 -6.57
N VAL A 49 11.81 -16.30 -5.43
CA VAL A 49 11.14 -16.56 -4.16
C VAL A 49 10.16 -15.41 -3.85
N GLU A 50 8.93 -15.77 -3.48
CA GLU A 50 7.96 -14.89 -2.84
C GLU A 50 7.59 -15.47 -1.48
N ILE A 51 7.72 -14.68 -0.40
CA ILE A 51 7.43 -15.11 0.96
C ILE A 51 6.49 -14.10 1.63
N ILE A 52 5.26 -14.52 1.95
CA ILE A 52 4.19 -13.66 2.45
C ILE A 52 3.20 -14.40 3.37
N PRO A 53 2.41 -13.69 4.22
CA PRO A 53 1.53 -14.31 5.21
C PRO A 53 0.16 -14.75 4.66
N TYR A 54 -0.13 -14.60 3.37
CA TYR A 54 -1.49 -14.59 2.85
C TYR A 54 -2.05 -15.93 2.38
N ARG A 55 -1.41 -17.05 2.74
CA ARG A 55 -1.89 -18.42 2.50
C ARG A 55 -1.89 -18.82 1.01
N ARG A 56 -0.92 -19.66 0.63
CA ARG A 56 -0.72 -20.15 -0.74
C ARG A 56 -1.83 -21.07 -1.27
N GLN A 57 -2.66 -21.67 -0.39
CA GLN A 57 -3.69 -22.64 -0.80
C GLN A 57 -5.03 -22.00 -1.16
N ASP A 58 -5.32 -20.83 -0.61
CA ASP A 58 -6.61 -20.15 -0.75
C ASP A 58 -6.48 -18.63 -0.87
N GLY A 59 -5.66 -17.98 -0.05
CA GLY A 59 -5.62 -16.52 0.03
C GLY A 59 -5.10 -15.83 -1.23
N THR A 60 -3.94 -16.25 -1.74
CA THR A 60 -3.33 -15.68 -2.95
C THR A 60 -3.36 -16.61 -4.16
N LEU A 61 -3.83 -17.86 -4.02
CA LEU A 61 -3.81 -18.84 -5.08
C LEU A 61 -4.27 -18.34 -6.44
N PRO A 62 -5.41 -17.59 -6.56
CA PRO A 62 -5.88 -17.11 -7.85
C PRO A 62 -4.93 -16.10 -8.53
N ILE A 63 -4.12 -15.39 -7.74
CA ILE A 63 -3.10 -14.45 -8.23
C ILE A 63 -1.82 -15.21 -8.55
N ASP A 64 -1.38 -16.10 -7.66
CA ASP A 64 -0.16 -16.89 -7.81
C ASP A 64 -0.19 -17.71 -9.11
N GLU A 65 -1.31 -18.37 -9.43
CA GLU A 65 -1.49 -19.14 -10.65
C GLU A 65 -1.54 -18.31 -11.92
N ARG A 66 -1.81 -17.00 -11.82
CA ARG A 66 -1.74 -16.06 -12.95
C ARG A 66 -0.34 -15.46 -13.18
N MET A 67 0.66 -15.93 -12.43
CA MET A 67 2.01 -15.38 -12.49
C MET A 67 3.09 -16.46 -12.49
N HIS A 68 3.18 -17.26 -11.44
CA HIS A 68 4.27 -18.21 -11.22
C HIS A 68 4.44 -19.27 -12.32
N PRO A 69 3.35 -19.90 -12.84
CA PRO A 69 3.48 -20.87 -13.94
C PRO A 69 4.06 -20.28 -15.21
N TYR A 70 3.81 -19.00 -15.49
CA TYR A 70 4.37 -18.34 -16.67
C TYR A 70 5.91 -18.30 -16.61
N TRP A 71 6.47 -17.85 -15.50
CA TRP A 71 7.92 -17.78 -15.35
C TRP A 71 8.54 -19.19 -15.36
N ALA A 72 7.90 -20.14 -14.69
CA ALA A 72 8.36 -21.54 -14.69
C ALA A 72 8.38 -22.13 -16.10
N GLY A 73 7.32 -21.94 -16.87
CA GLY A 73 7.24 -22.36 -18.27
C GLY A 73 8.24 -21.68 -19.20
N HIS A 74 8.86 -20.58 -18.75
CA HIS A 74 9.91 -19.86 -19.48
C HIS A 74 11.32 -20.06 -18.90
N GLY A 75 11.51 -21.06 -18.01
CA GLY A 75 12.82 -21.45 -17.53
C GLY A 75 13.28 -20.76 -16.24
N VAL A 76 12.38 -20.15 -15.49
CA VAL A 76 12.67 -19.57 -14.17
C VAL A 76 11.78 -20.23 -13.13
N ALA A 77 12.35 -21.08 -12.27
CA ALA A 77 11.58 -21.70 -11.20
C ALA A 77 11.04 -20.64 -10.22
N THR A 78 9.90 -20.92 -9.60
CA THR A 78 9.30 -20.01 -8.63
C THR A 78 8.85 -20.72 -7.37
N LEU A 79 9.02 -20.08 -6.23
CA LEU A 79 8.75 -20.62 -4.92
C LEU A 79 7.89 -19.63 -4.12
N ARG A 80 6.62 -20.00 -3.89
CA ARG A 80 5.68 -19.23 -3.07
C ARG A 80 5.63 -19.84 -1.67
N VAL A 81 6.08 -19.07 -0.67
CA VAL A 81 6.27 -19.57 0.71
C VAL A 81 5.30 -18.88 1.66
N ASP A 82 4.61 -19.67 2.48
CA ASP A 82 3.86 -19.14 3.62
C ASP A 82 4.82 -18.78 4.74
N LEU A 83 4.70 -17.57 5.31
CA LEU A 83 5.48 -17.14 6.46
C LEU A 83 5.27 -18.06 7.69
N ARG A 84 6.24 -18.05 8.59
CA ARG A 84 6.13 -18.65 9.92
C ARG A 84 4.81 -18.24 10.59
N GLY A 85 4.06 -19.24 11.08
CA GLY A 85 2.77 -19.03 11.74
C GLY A 85 1.60 -18.74 10.82
N CYS A 86 1.81 -18.67 9.51
CA CYS A 86 0.78 -18.42 8.50
C CYS A 86 0.53 -19.65 7.62
N GLY A 87 -0.67 -19.75 7.05
CA GLY A 87 -1.04 -20.85 6.19
C GLY A 87 -0.75 -22.20 6.83
N ASP A 88 0.04 -23.03 6.14
CA ASP A 88 0.40 -24.38 6.62
C ASP A 88 1.77 -24.43 7.31
N SER A 89 2.52 -23.32 7.35
CA SER A 89 3.85 -23.24 7.97
C SER A 89 3.81 -23.40 9.49
N ASP A 90 4.83 -23.99 10.09
CA ASP A 90 4.95 -24.09 11.55
C ASP A 90 5.16 -22.74 12.22
N GLY A 91 4.98 -22.69 13.54
CA GLY A 91 5.29 -21.54 14.37
C GLY A 91 4.16 -20.53 14.56
N ILE A 92 4.53 -19.35 15.03
CA ILE A 92 3.65 -18.21 15.34
C ILE A 92 4.18 -16.97 14.61
N LEU A 93 3.31 -16.13 14.07
CA LEU A 93 3.64 -14.80 13.61
C LEU A 93 3.64 -13.86 14.81
N GLU A 94 4.80 -13.34 15.18
CA GLU A 94 4.95 -12.51 16.37
C GLU A 94 4.65 -11.05 16.11
N ASP A 95 5.06 -10.53 14.94
CA ASP A 95 4.80 -9.18 14.44
C ASP A 95 5.20 -9.09 12.96
N GLU A 96 5.06 -7.92 12.33
CA GLU A 96 5.48 -7.69 10.96
C GLU A 96 6.95 -7.32 10.84
N TYR A 97 7.59 -7.78 9.75
CA TYR A 97 8.93 -7.40 9.30
C TYR A 97 10.06 -7.63 10.31
N LEU A 98 9.87 -8.54 11.27
CA LEU A 98 10.88 -8.84 12.27
C LEU A 98 12.16 -9.43 11.63
N LYS A 99 13.27 -9.28 12.37
CA LYS A 99 14.53 -9.93 11.98
C LYS A 99 14.38 -11.44 11.79
N LEU A 100 13.52 -12.09 12.58
CA LEU A 100 13.23 -13.52 12.49
C LEU A 100 12.63 -13.90 11.12
N GLU A 101 11.72 -13.08 10.59
CA GLU A 101 11.14 -13.26 9.26
C GLU A 101 12.21 -13.16 8.17
N GLN A 102 13.10 -12.16 8.29
CA GLN A 102 14.23 -12.01 7.37
C GLN A 102 15.21 -13.18 7.45
N ASP A 103 15.45 -13.72 8.67
CA ASP A 103 16.29 -14.91 8.88
C ASP A 103 15.67 -16.14 8.22
N ASP A 104 14.34 -16.32 8.32
CA ASP A 104 13.60 -17.38 7.63
C ASP A 104 13.70 -17.25 6.11
N ALA A 105 13.52 -16.03 5.56
CA ALA A 105 13.65 -15.78 4.14
C ALA A 105 15.08 -16.10 3.63
N ILE A 106 16.11 -15.73 4.39
CA ILE A 106 17.51 -16.09 4.07
C ILE A 106 17.73 -17.60 4.14
N ALA A 107 17.08 -18.32 5.08
CA ALA A 107 17.15 -19.77 5.14
C ALA A 107 16.47 -20.42 3.92
N VAL A 108 15.34 -19.88 3.46
CA VAL A 108 14.67 -20.31 2.22
C VAL A 108 15.58 -20.10 1.00
N ILE A 109 16.22 -18.94 0.88
CA ILE A 109 17.21 -18.68 -0.20
C ILE A 109 18.34 -19.70 -0.16
N LYS A 110 18.90 -20.00 1.02
CA LYS A 110 19.98 -20.98 1.19
C LYS A 110 19.52 -22.41 0.89
N TRP A 111 18.25 -22.72 1.13
CA TRP A 111 17.67 -24.01 0.76
C TRP A 111 17.54 -24.10 -0.76
N ALA A 112 17.00 -23.06 -1.38
CA ALA A 112 16.74 -23.00 -2.82
C ALA A 112 18.05 -23.10 -3.64
N GLU A 113 19.10 -22.36 -3.26
CA GLU A 113 20.39 -22.38 -3.96
C GLU A 113 21.06 -23.78 -3.99
N LYS A 114 20.73 -24.67 -3.04
CA LYS A 114 21.30 -26.01 -2.92
C LYS A 114 20.52 -27.08 -3.66
N GLN A 115 19.37 -26.74 -4.22
CA GLN A 115 18.55 -27.72 -4.91
C GLN A 115 19.22 -28.15 -6.24
N PRO A 116 19.17 -29.43 -6.60
CA PRO A 116 19.83 -29.91 -7.81
C PRO A 116 19.27 -29.31 -9.11
N TRP A 117 18.05 -28.76 -9.07
CA TRP A 117 17.40 -28.06 -10.17
C TRP A 117 17.72 -26.58 -10.21
N CYS A 118 18.40 -26.03 -9.20
CA CYS A 118 18.73 -24.60 -9.13
C CYS A 118 20.16 -24.35 -9.60
N ASN A 119 20.37 -23.30 -10.41
CA ASN A 119 21.70 -22.87 -10.87
C ASN A 119 22.48 -22.05 -9.81
N GLY A 120 21.93 -21.87 -8.60
CA GLY A 120 22.55 -21.11 -7.50
C GLY A 120 22.21 -19.62 -7.50
N ASN A 121 21.46 -19.11 -8.48
CA ASN A 121 21.03 -17.71 -8.53
C ASN A 121 19.56 -17.60 -8.10
N VAL A 122 19.31 -16.73 -7.12
CA VAL A 122 17.99 -16.50 -6.53
C VAL A 122 17.56 -15.06 -6.75
N GLY A 123 16.31 -14.86 -7.14
CA GLY A 123 15.62 -13.59 -7.11
C GLY A 123 14.58 -13.55 -5.98
N MET A 124 14.16 -12.37 -5.55
CA MET A 124 12.98 -12.21 -4.70
C MET A 124 12.00 -11.21 -5.31
N THR A 125 10.72 -11.47 -5.10
CA THR A 125 9.64 -10.58 -5.55
C THR A 125 8.46 -10.61 -4.61
N GLY A 126 7.53 -9.70 -4.81
CA GLY A 126 6.19 -9.71 -4.26
C GLY A 126 5.57 -8.33 -4.20
N LEU A 127 4.26 -8.32 -4.02
CA LEU A 127 3.46 -7.14 -3.78
C LEU A 127 3.34 -6.94 -2.27
N SER A 128 3.36 -5.66 -1.80
CA SER A 128 3.15 -5.34 -0.40
C SER A 128 4.19 -6.02 0.50
N TRP A 129 3.77 -6.87 1.42
CA TRP A 129 4.66 -7.65 2.29
C TRP A 129 5.83 -8.30 1.54
N GLY A 130 5.57 -8.91 0.39
CA GLY A 130 6.62 -9.54 -0.41
C GLY A 130 7.62 -8.53 -1.00
N GLY A 131 7.15 -7.32 -1.32
CA GLY A 131 8.00 -6.21 -1.73
C GLY A 131 8.87 -5.69 -0.59
N PHE A 132 8.30 -5.51 0.61
CA PHE A 132 9.04 -5.16 1.83
C PHE A 132 10.09 -6.21 2.16
N ALA A 133 9.70 -7.49 2.21
CA ALA A 133 10.62 -8.60 2.47
C ALA A 133 11.78 -8.63 1.45
N SER A 134 11.49 -8.38 0.16
CA SER A 134 12.50 -8.35 -0.89
C SER A 134 13.54 -7.25 -0.65
N LEU A 135 13.10 -6.04 -0.31
CA LEU A 135 13.99 -4.91 0.01
C LEU A 135 14.80 -5.17 1.28
N GLN A 136 14.15 -5.64 2.35
CA GLN A 136 14.79 -5.88 3.65
C GLN A 136 15.82 -7.01 3.58
N VAL A 137 15.52 -8.10 2.86
CA VAL A 137 16.44 -9.20 2.67
C VAL A 137 17.60 -8.80 1.74
N ALA A 138 17.34 -8.00 0.71
CA ALA A 138 18.39 -7.45 -0.15
C ALA A 138 19.41 -6.61 0.65
N ALA A 139 18.94 -5.80 1.61
CA ALA A 139 19.80 -5.02 2.50
C ALA A 139 20.66 -5.91 3.42
N ARG A 140 20.30 -7.17 3.65
CA ARG A 140 21.09 -8.16 4.41
C ARG A 140 22.07 -8.96 3.56
N ARG A 141 22.09 -8.77 2.24
CA ARG A 141 23.08 -9.28 1.28
C ARG A 141 23.31 -10.80 1.31
N PRO A 142 22.29 -11.66 1.28
CA PRO A 142 22.53 -13.08 1.15
C PRO A 142 23.18 -13.37 -0.22
N LYS A 143 24.25 -14.18 -0.24
CA LYS A 143 25.14 -14.34 -1.39
C LYS A 143 24.43 -14.82 -2.66
N ALA A 144 23.45 -15.69 -2.51
CA ALA A 144 22.70 -16.25 -3.65
C ALA A 144 21.66 -15.29 -4.23
N LEU A 145 21.21 -14.25 -3.48
CA LEU A 145 20.27 -13.26 -3.98
C LEU A 145 20.96 -12.31 -4.95
N LYS A 146 20.50 -12.25 -6.20
CA LYS A 146 21.13 -11.51 -7.30
C LYS A 146 20.35 -10.30 -7.78
N ALA A 147 19.02 -10.31 -7.66
CA ALA A 147 18.15 -9.22 -8.04
C ALA A 147 16.81 -9.32 -7.30
N ILE A 148 16.10 -8.20 -7.21
CA ILE A 148 14.74 -8.17 -6.66
C ILE A 148 13.79 -7.37 -7.54
N ILE A 149 12.48 -7.70 -7.41
CA ILE A 149 11.36 -6.87 -7.86
C ILE A 149 10.49 -6.60 -6.65
N ALA A 150 10.40 -5.34 -6.21
CA ALA A 150 9.53 -4.91 -5.13
C ALA A 150 8.33 -4.15 -5.69
N ILE A 151 7.12 -4.54 -5.32
CA ILE A 151 5.88 -3.94 -5.83
C ILE A 151 5.08 -3.40 -4.65
N GLY A 152 4.62 -2.14 -4.72
CA GLY A 152 3.79 -1.54 -3.68
C GLY A 152 4.39 -1.71 -2.28
N ALA A 153 5.61 -1.22 -2.07
CA ALA A 153 6.34 -1.34 -0.81
C ALA A 153 7.07 -0.04 -0.50
N THR A 154 7.20 0.28 0.79
CA THR A 154 7.90 1.50 1.24
C THR A 154 9.35 1.26 1.59
N VAL A 155 10.07 2.37 1.69
CA VAL A 155 11.43 2.43 2.24
C VAL A 155 11.47 3.00 3.66
N ASP A 156 10.36 3.54 4.17
CA ASP A 156 10.23 4.12 5.52
C ASP A 156 8.92 3.65 6.17
N ARG A 157 9.02 2.73 7.11
CA ARG A 157 7.89 2.11 7.81
C ARG A 157 7.08 3.08 8.69
N TYR A 158 7.62 4.22 9.05
CA TYR A 158 6.91 5.22 9.85
C TYR A 158 6.24 6.27 8.98
N ASN A 159 7.00 6.83 8.05
CA ASN A 159 6.59 8.07 7.40
C ASN A 159 5.78 7.86 6.11
N ASP A 160 5.83 6.65 5.57
CA ASP A 160 5.26 6.36 4.25
C ASP A 160 4.67 4.95 4.16
N ASP A 161 4.08 4.50 5.26
CA ASP A 161 3.41 3.21 5.41
C ASP A 161 1.96 3.42 5.87
N VAL A 162 1.24 2.34 6.14
CA VAL A 162 -0.17 2.33 6.61
C VAL A 162 -0.33 2.84 8.06
N HIS A 163 0.76 3.01 8.79
CA HIS A 163 0.73 3.33 10.23
C HIS A 163 0.67 4.83 10.51
N TYR A 164 1.66 5.55 10.01
CA TYR A 164 1.81 6.99 10.22
C TYR A 164 2.29 7.68 8.95
N LYS A 165 1.96 8.96 8.82
CA LYS A 165 2.48 9.85 7.77
C LYS A 165 2.77 11.21 8.37
N ASN A 166 4.05 11.62 8.39
CA ASN A 166 4.51 12.86 9.04
C ASN A 166 3.89 13.08 10.45
N GLY A 167 3.91 12.02 11.28
CA GLY A 167 3.36 12.04 12.64
C GLY A 167 1.84 11.98 12.73
N CYS A 168 1.10 12.00 11.62
CA CYS A 168 -0.33 11.76 11.62
C CYS A 168 -0.61 10.26 11.72
N LEU A 169 -1.42 9.86 12.69
CA LEU A 169 -1.92 8.47 12.81
C LEU A 169 -2.93 8.20 11.70
N LEU A 170 -2.68 7.17 10.89
CA LEU A 170 -3.60 6.73 9.85
C LEU A 170 -4.61 5.73 10.39
N ASN A 171 -5.82 5.70 9.82
CA ASN A 171 -6.86 4.74 10.19
C ASN A 171 -6.40 3.29 9.94
N GLU A 172 -5.57 3.10 8.90
CA GLU A 172 -5.04 1.78 8.54
C GLU A 172 -4.08 1.20 9.57
N ASN A 173 -3.49 1.99 10.45
CA ASN A 173 -2.73 1.46 11.59
C ASN A 173 -3.61 0.52 12.44
N PHE A 174 -4.86 0.89 12.66
CA PHE A 174 -5.83 0.06 13.36
C PHE A 174 -6.46 -1.00 12.45
N GLY A 175 -6.85 -0.62 11.23
CA GLY A 175 -7.49 -1.48 10.24
C GLY A 175 -6.60 -2.65 9.82
N TRP A 176 -5.34 -2.37 9.50
CA TRP A 176 -4.36 -3.39 9.14
C TRP A 176 -4.02 -4.30 10.33
N GLY A 177 -3.83 -3.73 11.53
CA GLY A 177 -3.58 -4.52 12.75
C GLY A 177 -4.73 -5.47 13.09
N THR A 178 -5.97 -5.04 12.86
CA THR A 178 -7.15 -5.92 12.97
C THR A 178 -7.14 -7.01 11.91
N SER A 179 -6.86 -6.66 10.66
CA SER A 179 -6.82 -7.60 9.55
C SER A 179 -5.75 -8.67 9.75
N LEU A 180 -4.55 -8.28 10.18
CA LEU A 180 -3.47 -9.23 10.46
C LEU A 180 -3.80 -10.16 11.63
N THR A 181 -4.46 -9.64 12.68
CA THR A 181 -4.97 -10.45 13.80
C THR A 181 -6.00 -11.49 13.30
N ALA A 182 -6.93 -11.06 12.44
CA ALA A 182 -7.91 -11.95 11.83
C ALA A 182 -7.25 -12.98 10.90
N PHE A 183 -6.29 -12.58 10.10
CA PHE A 183 -5.57 -13.47 9.16
C PHE A 183 -4.79 -14.57 9.89
N THR A 184 -4.17 -14.26 11.02
CA THR A 184 -3.41 -15.22 11.81
C THR A 184 -4.29 -16.11 12.69
N SER A 185 -5.57 -15.76 12.89
CA SER A 185 -6.55 -16.61 13.60
C SER A 185 -7.00 -17.83 12.79
N ARG A 186 -6.74 -17.88 11.48
CA ARG A 186 -7.21 -18.94 10.56
C ARG A 186 -6.44 -20.26 10.75
N PRO A 187 -7.08 -21.43 10.56
CA PRO A 187 -6.43 -22.74 10.71
C PRO A 187 -5.48 -23.06 9.54
N PRO A 188 -4.48 -23.94 9.74
CA PRO A 188 -3.83 -24.63 8.64
C PRO A 188 -4.79 -25.63 7.99
N ASP A 189 -4.50 -26.03 6.75
CA ASP A 189 -5.33 -27.00 6.01
C ASP A 189 -5.08 -28.45 6.47
N PRO A 190 -6.10 -29.19 6.95
CA PRO A 190 -5.95 -30.59 7.36
C PRO A 190 -5.46 -31.52 6.25
N SER A 191 -5.74 -31.23 4.97
CA SER A 191 -5.24 -32.01 3.85
C SER A 191 -3.74 -31.90 3.63
N VAL A 192 -3.13 -30.83 4.13
CA VAL A 192 -1.69 -30.54 4.02
C VAL A 192 -0.95 -31.00 5.28
N VAL A 193 -1.41 -30.56 6.45
CA VAL A 193 -0.70 -30.81 7.72
C VAL A 193 -1.19 -32.04 8.47
N GLY A 194 -2.24 -32.71 7.95
CA GLY A 194 -2.79 -33.93 8.55
C GLY A 194 -3.38 -33.68 9.94
N LYS A 195 -3.33 -34.70 10.79
CA LYS A 195 -3.96 -34.70 12.12
C LYS A 195 -3.49 -33.61 13.07
N LYS A 196 -2.34 -32.99 12.82
CA LYS A 196 -1.81 -31.92 13.66
C LYS A 196 -2.50 -30.54 13.47
N TRP A 197 -3.36 -30.39 12.44
CA TRP A 197 -4.00 -29.11 12.10
C TRP A 197 -4.68 -28.46 13.30
N ARG A 198 -5.43 -29.25 14.08
CA ARG A 198 -6.19 -28.71 15.22
C ARG A 198 -5.28 -28.22 16.36
N SER A 199 -4.24 -28.99 16.68
CA SER A 199 -3.27 -28.59 17.72
C SER A 199 -2.44 -27.36 17.28
N MET A 200 -2.07 -27.28 15.99
CA MET A 200 -1.43 -26.10 15.43
C MET A 200 -2.34 -24.87 15.50
N TRP A 201 -3.62 -25.03 15.11
CA TRP A 201 -4.59 -23.94 15.15
C TRP A 201 -4.81 -23.41 16.56
N LEU A 202 -5.11 -24.30 17.52
CA LEU A 202 -5.34 -23.90 18.92
C LEU A 202 -4.08 -23.23 19.51
N ASN A 203 -2.90 -23.76 19.25
CA ASN A 203 -1.65 -23.11 19.66
C ASN A 203 -1.47 -21.71 19.10
N ARG A 204 -1.84 -21.48 17.82
CA ARG A 204 -1.83 -20.14 17.20
C ARG A 204 -2.82 -19.21 17.89
N LEU A 205 -4.04 -19.67 18.13
CA LEU A 205 -5.06 -18.88 18.80
C LEU A 205 -4.66 -18.51 20.23
N GLU A 206 -4.09 -19.45 20.98
CA GLU A 206 -3.58 -19.20 22.34
C GLU A 206 -2.44 -18.17 22.39
N ASN A 207 -1.62 -18.11 21.33
CA ASN A 207 -0.50 -17.17 21.21
C ASN A 207 -0.79 -15.99 20.28
N LEU A 208 -2.06 -15.83 19.88
CA LEU A 208 -2.47 -14.77 18.97
C LEU A 208 -2.10 -13.38 19.52
N LYS A 209 -1.63 -12.51 18.63
CA LYS A 209 -1.32 -11.11 18.93
C LYS A 209 -2.46 -10.20 18.47
N PHE A 210 -2.68 -9.11 19.19
CA PHE A 210 -3.43 -7.99 18.69
C PHE A 210 -2.45 -6.93 18.21
N PHE A 211 -2.07 -7.02 16.93
CA PHE A 211 -0.95 -6.25 16.34
C PHE A 211 -1.13 -4.74 16.49
N ALA A 212 -2.34 -4.22 16.31
CA ALA A 212 -2.60 -2.80 16.49
C ALA A 212 -2.16 -2.28 17.87
N ALA A 213 -2.31 -3.10 18.94
CA ALA A 213 -1.93 -2.67 20.26
C ALA A 213 -0.42 -2.43 20.43
N GLU A 214 0.42 -3.21 19.75
CA GLU A 214 1.86 -2.98 19.70
C GLU A 214 2.18 -1.69 18.92
N TRP A 215 1.63 -1.56 17.71
CA TRP A 215 1.90 -0.43 16.83
C TRP A 215 1.47 0.92 17.42
N PHE A 216 0.40 0.96 18.20
CA PHE A 216 -0.04 2.17 18.92
C PHE A 216 0.89 2.59 20.06
N GLN A 217 1.78 1.71 20.54
CA GLN A 217 2.80 2.08 21.54
C GLN A 217 3.93 2.90 20.91
N HIS A 218 4.17 2.73 19.60
CA HIS A 218 5.25 3.36 18.85
C HIS A 218 4.74 4.56 18.04
N GLN A 219 4.36 5.65 18.71
CA GLN A 219 3.74 6.83 18.09
C GLN A 219 4.75 7.82 17.49
N THR A 220 6.04 7.61 17.71
CA THR A 220 7.12 8.39 17.11
C THR A 220 8.04 7.47 16.32
N ARG A 221 8.88 8.04 15.45
CA ARG A 221 9.83 7.30 14.64
C ARG A 221 11.00 6.79 15.50
N ASP A 222 10.74 5.80 16.31
CA ASP A 222 11.71 5.14 17.18
C ASP A 222 12.42 3.95 16.50
N ASP A 223 13.18 3.18 17.26
CA ASP A 223 13.95 2.04 16.74
C ASP A 223 13.05 0.92 16.21
N TYR A 224 11.80 0.82 16.67
CA TYR A 224 10.82 -0.13 16.15
C TYR A 224 10.55 0.12 14.65
N TRP A 225 10.29 1.36 14.26
CA TRP A 225 10.03 1.73 12.86
C TRP A 225 11.31 1.83 12.02
N LYS A 226 12.45 2.16 12.64
CA LYS A 226 13.75 2.18 11.95
C LYS A 226 14.15 0.77 11.51
N HIS A 227 13.82 -0.25 12.33
CA HIS A 227 14.02 -1.64 11.94
C HIS A 227 13.19 -1.97 10.69
N GLY A 228 13.84 -2.48 9.65
CA GLY A 228 13.20 -2.80 8.37
C GLY A 228 12.97 -1.62 7.43
N SER A 229 13.23 -0.38 7.87
CA SER A 229 13.21 0.82 7.00
C SER A 229 14.51 0.93 6.22
N ILE A 230 14.41 0.87 4.89
CA ILE A 230 15.57 0.92 3.99
C ILE A 230 16.21 2.31 3.95
N CYS A 231 15.42 3.35 4.21
CA CYS A 231 15.90 4.74 4.26
C CYS A 231 16.97 4.99 5.34
N GLU A 232 17.11 4.10 6.33
CA GLU A 232 18.21 4.17 7.31
C GLU A 232 19.58 3.90 6.66
N ASN A 233 19.62 3.05 5.60
CA ASN A 233 20.86 2.74 4.91
C ASN A 233 20.60 2.18 3.50
N PHE A 234 20.40 3.05 2.52
CA PHE A 234 20.24 2.65 1.11
C PHE A 234 21.46 1.91 0.56
N ASP A 235 22.66 2.23 1.07
CA ASP A 235 23.92 1.60 0.63
C ASP A 235 24.00 0.11 1.01
N ALA A 236 23.10 -0.37 1.87
CA ALA A 236 23.00 -1.79 2.19
C ALA A 236 22.55 -2.63 0.99
N ILE A 237 21.82 -2.06 0.03
CA ILE A 237 21.35 -2.76 -1.17
C ILE A 237 22.36 -2.54 -2.30
N GLU A 238 23.05 -3.62 -2.69
CA GLU A 238 24.08 -3.60 -3.75
C GLU A 238 23.60 -4.29 -5.05
N ILE A 239 22.52 -5.07 -4.99
CA ILE A 239 21.97 -5.80 -6.12
C ILE A 239 20.98 -4.95 -6.93
N PRO A 240 20.72 -5.29 -8.20
CA PRO A 240 19.69 -4.61 -9.00
C PRO A 240 18.31 -4.67 -8.38
N VAL A 241 17.62 -3.54 -8.42
CA VAL A 241 16.25 -3.36 -7.91
C VAL A 241 15.32 -2.93 -9.03
N MET A 242 14.22 -3.63 -9.24
CA MET A 242 13.05 -3.12 -9.93
C MET A 242 12.02 -2.74 -8.88
N ILE A 243 11.58 -1.48 -8.88
CA ILE A 243 10.55 -0.97 -7.98
C ILE A 243 9.31 -0.59 -8.78
N ILE A 244 8.14 -1.07 -8.36
CA ILE A 244 6.88 -0.85 -9.07
C ILE A 244 5.83 -0.34 -8.08
N SER A 245 5.07 0.70 -8.47
CA SER A 245 3.91 1.18 -7.73
C SER A 245 2.90 1.81 -8.68
N GLY A 246 1.79 2.31 -8.17
CA GLY A 246 0.79 3.03 -8.93
C GLY A 246 0.49 4.40 -8.34
N TRP A 247 -0.09 5.31 -9.14
CA TRP A 247 -0.47 6.65 -8.66
C TRP A 247 -1.55 6.64 -7.57
N ASN A 248 -2.30 5.54 -7.48
CA ASN A 248 -3.31 5.33 -6.44
C ASN A 248 -2.85 4.33 -5.38
N ASP A 249 -1.53 4.14 -5.23
CA ASP A 249 -0.92 3.30 -4.20
C ASP A 249 -0.23 4.19 -3.16
N LEU A 250 -0.48 3.95 -1.88
CA LEU A 250 0.16 4.68 -0.78
C LEU A 250 1.69 4.69 -0.88
N TYR A 251 2.27 3.61 -1.39
CA TYR A 251 3.72 3.38 -1.45
C TYR A 251 4.43 4.04 -2.65
N VAL A 252 3.75 4.92 -3.37
CA VAL A 252 4.29 5.58 -4.58
C VAL A 252 5.59 6.36 -4.32
N ASN A 253 5.78 6.88 -3.11
CA ASN A 253 6.97 7.65 -2.74
C ASN A 253 8.26 6.81 -2.65
N ALA A 254 8.14 5.49 -2.56
CA ALA A 254 9.31 4.60 -2.61
C ALA A 254 10.05 4.67 -3.95
N LEU A 255 9.35 4.99 -5.06
CA LEU A 255 9.97 5.09 -6.38
C LEU A 255 11.06 6.17 -6.43
N PRO A 256 10.73 7.48 -6.22
CA PRO A 256 11.75 8.50 -6.21
C PRO A 256 12.79 8.29 -5.10
N ALA A 257 12.41 7.78 -3.93
CA ALA A 257 13.34 7.54 -2.84
C ALA A 257 14.43 6.53 -3.21
N LEU A 258 14.08 5.40 -3.84
CA LEU A 258 15.05 4.42 -4.32
C LEU A 258 15.84 4.94 -5.54
N MET A 259 15.17 5.62 -6.47
CA MET A 259 15.81 6.19 -7.64
C MET A 259 16.85 7.25 -7.27
N ASP A 260 16.60 8.07 -6.25
CA ASP A 260 17.54 9.10 -5.80
C ASP A 260 18.74 8.50 -5.04
N ASN A 261 18.50 7.51 -4.17
CA ASN A 261 19.46 7.12 -3.15
C ASN A 261 20.23 5.81 -3.43
N LEU A 262 19.68 4.86 -4.20
CA LEU A 262 20.44 3.65 -4.54
C LEU A 262 21.66 3.99 -5.40
N LYS A 263 22.81 3.42 -5.08
CA LYS A 263 24.03 3.51 -5.91
C LYS A 263 24.01 2.52 -7.07
N GLY A 264 23.29 1.40 -6.89
CA GLY A 264 23.16 0.35 -7.88
C GLY A 264 22.10 0.65 -8.95
N ARG A 265 21.86 -0.32 -9.78
CA ARG A 265 20.84 -0.26 -10.84
C ARG A 265 19.44 -0.26 -10.26
N CYS A 266 18.64 0.69 -10.69
CA CYS A 266 17.24 0.79 -10.30
C CYS A 266 16.39 1.01 -11.55
N HIS A 267 15.34 0.19 -11.72
CA HIS A 267 14.33 0.38 -12.74
C HIS A 267 13.00 0.63 -12.04
N ALA A 268 12.44 1.82 -12.22
CA ALA A 268 11.16 2.17 -11.65
C ALA A 268 10.05 2.04 -12.68
N VAL A 269 8.88 1.53 -12.26
CA VAL A 269 7.66 1.48 -13.08
C VAL A 269 6.51 2.08 -12.28
N CYS A 270 5.80 3.07 -12.85
CA CYS A 270 4.63 3.66 -12.23
C CYS A 270 3.48 3.72 -13.21
N GLY A 271 2.40 3.01 -12.88
CA GLY A 271 1.16 3.03 -13.65
C GLY A 271 0.03 3.76 -12.94
N PRO A 272 -1.18 3.77 -13.53
CA PRO A 272 -2.32 4.46 -12.93
C PRO A 272 -3.03 3.69 -11.83
N TRP A 273 -2.66 2.43 -11.61
CA TRP A 273 -3.34 1.50 -10.71
C TRP A 273 -3.19 1.84 -9.22
N ALA A 274 -4.03 1.19 -8.43
CA ALA A 274 -3.96 1.13 -6.99
C ALA A 274 -2.99 0.01 -6.53
N HIS A 275 -3.19 -0.55 -5.34
CA HIS A 275 -2.32 -1.56 -4.74
C HIS A 275 -2.50 -2.95 -5.40
N HIS A 276 -2.01 -3.12 -6.62
CA HIS A 276 -2.18 -4.32 -7.46
C HIS A 276 -0.90 -4.76 -8.15
N PHE A 277 -0.83 -6.05 -8.53
CA PHE A 277 0.13 -6.49 -9.52
C PHE A 277 -0.14 -5.80 -10.86
N PRO A 278 0.89 -5.27 -11.56
CA PRO A 278 0.70 -4.38 -12.71
C PRO A 278 -0.08 -4.95 -13.88
N HIS A 279 0.00 -6.27 -14.13
CA HIS A 279 -0.75 -6.94 -15.21
C HIS A 279 -2.24 -7.13 -14.89
N LEU A 280 -2.61 -6.99 -13.62
CA LEU A 280 -3.99 -7.01 -13.12
C LEU A 280 -4.42 -5.64 -12.58
N GLY A 281 -3.60 -4.61 -12.80
CA GLY A 281 -3.73 -3.29 -12.19
C GLY A 281 -5.02 -2.56 -12.56
N THR A 282 -5.73 -2.04 -11.56
CA THR A 282 -6.93 -1.22 -11.68
C THR A 282 -6.77 0.04 -10.84
N PRO A 283 -7.13 1.25 -11.38
CA PRO A 283 -7.54 1.52 -12.75
C PRO A 283 -6.44 1.25 -13.78
N GLY A 284 -6.83 0.83 -14.99
CA GLY A 284 -5.92 0.67 -16.12
C GLY A 284 -5.50 1.99 -16.77
N PRO A 285 -4.58 1.92 -17.75
CA PRO A 285 -4.11 0.70 -18.43
C PRO A 285 -3.11 -0.11 -17.61
N SER A 286 -3.31 -1.42 -17.57
CA SER A 286 -2.31 -2.39 -17.13
C SER A 286 -1.23 -2.57 -18.20
N TYR A 287 -0.09 -3.20 -17.85
CA TYR A 287 0.97 -3.48 -18.82
C TYR A 287 1.53 -4.89 -18.66
N ASP A 288 2.35 -5.35 -19.63
CA ASP A 288 3.00 -6.65 -19.63
C ASP A 288 4.08 -6.73 -18.53
N TYR A 289 3.62 -6.90 -17.29
CA TYR A 289 4.51 -7.14 -16.15
C TYR A 289 5.22 -8.49 -16.26
N LEU A 290 4.54 -9.55 -16.74
CA LEU A 290 5.12 -10.88 -16.77
C LEU A 290 6.26 -10.98 -17.77
N GLY A 291 6.11 -10.41 -18.97
CA GLY A 291 7.20 -10.34 -19.94
C GLY A 291 8.36 -9.46 -19.47
N SER A 292 8.05 -8.30 -18.87
CA SER A 292 9.07 -7.37 -18.34
C SER A 292 9.87 -8.00 -17.20
N SER A 293 9.19 -8.65 -16.25
CA SER A 293 9.84 -9.33 -15.13
C SER A 293 10.64 -10.55 -15.59
N LEU A 294 10.15 -11.31 -16.58
CA LEU A 294 10.91 -12.41 -17.16
C LEU A 294 12.23 -11.91 -17.79
N ALA A 295 12.18 -10.79 -18.51
CA ALA A 295 13.38 -10.16 -19.08
C ALA A 295 14.36 -9.73 -17.97
N TRP A 296 13.85 -9.18 -16.86
CA TRP A 296 14.62 -8.83 -15.68
C TRP A 296 15.29 -10.06 -15.06
N TRP A 297 14.56 -11.15 -14.83
CA TRP A 297 15.09 -12.37 -14.25
C TRP A 297 16.16 -13.01 -15.14
N ARG A 298 15.94 -13.07 -16.45
CA ARG A 298 16.92 -13.59 -17.41
C ARG A 298 18.20 -12.79 -17.43
N GLN A 299 18.11 -11.47 -17.28
CA GLN A 299 19.30 -10.63 -17.24
C GLN A 299 20.15 -10.86 -15.98
N TRP A 300 19.50 -10.97 -14.82
CA TRP A 300 20.21 -10.90 -13.54
C TRP A 300 20.43 -12.27 -12.90
N LEU A 301 19.65 -13.29 -13.27
CA LEU A 301 19.73 -14.62 -12.68
C LEU A 301 20.31 -15.68 -13.63
N SER A 302 20.55 -15.38 -14.90
CA SER A 302 21.14 -16.26 -15.89
C SER A 302 22.28 -15.57 -16.64
N ASP A 303 23.06 -16.37 -17.41
CA ASP A 303 24.21 -15.88 -18.20
C ASP A 303 23.78 -15.29 -19.55
N GLU A 304 22.50 -14.99 -19.77
CA GLU A 304 22.04 -14.37 -21.01
C GLU A 304 22.61 -12.96 -21.20
N PRO A 305 22.93 -12.53 -22.44
CA PRO A 305 23.43 -11.20 -22.69
C PRO A 305 22.46 -10.13 -22.19
N ALA A 306 22.99 -9.12 -21.50
CA ALA A 306 22.21 -8.00 -21.00
C ALA A 306 21.57 -7.22 -22.14
N ARG A 307 20.22 -7.13 -22.12
CA ARG A 307 19.43 -6.31 -23.04
C ARG A 307 18.98 -5.00 -22.42
N LEU A 308 18.91 -4.96 -21.10
CA LEU A 308 18.56 -3.76 -20.35
C LEU A 308 19.81 -2.96 -20.05
N GLY A 309 19.70 -1.63 -20.14
CA GLY A 309 20.80 -0.71 -19.85
C GLY A 309 21.31 -0.82 -18.41
N THR A 310 22.38 -0.15 -18.11
CA THR A 310 23.02 -0.12 -16.78
C THR A 310 22.58 1.09 -15.96
N GLU A 311 21.94 2.05 -16.61
CA GLU A 311 21.47 3.31 -16.02
C GLU A 311 20.20 3.11 -15.18
N LYS A 312 19.88 4.09 -14.34
CA LYS A 312 18.58 4.18 -13.69
C LYS A 312 17.54 4.61 -14.72
N THR A 313 16.47 3.83 -14.87
CA THR A 313 15.44 4.07 -15.88
C THR A 313 14.06 4.10 -15.23
N HIS A 314 13.12 4.83 -15.84
CA HIS A 314 11.79 5.01 -15.29
C HIS A 314 10.70 4.90 -16.37
N LEU A 315 9.91 3.85 -16.33
CA LEU A 315 8.70 3.70 -17.15
C LEU A 315 7.49 4.24 -16.39
N THR A 316 6.85 5.29 -16.90
CA THR A 316 5.81 6.01 -16.17
C THR A 316 4.59 6.26 -17.03
N PHE A 317 3.40 6.08 -16.47
CA PHE A 317 2.15 6.52 -17.06
C PHE A 317 1.79 7.92 -16.56
N ILE A 318 1.84 8.93 -17.42
CA ILE A 318 1.33 10.28 -17.11
C ILE A 318 -0.17 10.29 -17.35
N LYS A 319 -0.93 10.45 -16.26
CA LYS A 319 -2.39 10.48 -16.29
C LYS A 319 -2.89 11.84 -16.77
N ASP A 320 -3.85 11.86 -17.68
CA ASP A 320 -4.56 13.09 -18.07
C ASP A 320 -5.68 13.40 -17.06
N SER A 321 -6.03 14.69 -16.93
CA SER A 321 -7.22 15.14 -16.20
C SER A 321 -8.44 14.28 -16.50
N SER A 322 -9.15 13.86 -15.47
CA SER A 322 -10.31 12.98 -15.60
C SER A 322 -11.47 13.42 -14.71
N MET A 323 -12.67 12.89 -14.99
CA MET A 323 -13.78 13.03 -14.05
C MET A 323 -13.53 12.07 -12.88
N PRO A 324 -13.34 12.57 -11.64
CA PRO A 324 -13.09 11.72 -10.52
C PRO A 324 -14.27 10.78 -10.24
N ASN A 325 -13.98 9.49 -10.20
CA ASN A 325 -14.94 8.43 -9.91
C ASN A 325 -14.24 7.36 -9.05
N PRO A 326 -14.74 7.05 -7.83
CA PRO A 326 -14.13 6.04 -6.96
C PRO A 326 -14.00 4.64 -7.60
N PHE A 327 -14.84 4.34 -8.58
CA PHE A 327 -14.88 3.05 -9.26
C PHE A 327 -14.40 3.13 -10.71
N VAL A 328 -13.46 4.02 -10.99
CA VAL A 328 -12.90 4.14 -12.34
C VAL A 328 -12.10 2.88 -12.70
N MET A 329 -12.42 2.31 -13.88
CA MET A 329 -11.74 1.11 -14.37
C MET A 329 -10.54 1.41 -15.27
N THR A 330 -10.54 2.58 -15.92
CA THR A 330 -9.48 2.99 -16.86
C THR A 330 -9.39 4.50 -16.90
N VAL A 331 -8.18 5.02 -16.97
CA VAL A 331 -7.91 6.45 -17.13
C VAL A 331 -7.17 6.74 -18.44
N ALA A 332 -7.35 7.95 -18.97
CA ALA A 332 -6.59 8.43 -20.11
C ALA A 332 -5.19 8.90 -19.68
N GLY A 333 -4.25 8.87 -20.63
CA GLY A 333 -2.88 9.28 -20.40
C GLY A 333 -1.93 8.65 -21.40
N ARG A 334 -0.63 8.67 -21.09
CA ARG A 334 0.41 8.12 -21.95
C ARG A 334 1.57 7.54 -21.15
N TRP A 335 2.19 6.50 -21.69
CA TRP A 335 3.43 5.95 -21.17
C TRP A 335 4.63 6.75 -21.66
N ILE A 336 5.60 6.95 -20.77
CA ILE A 336 6.87 7.60 -21.02
C ILE A 336 7.97 6.69 -20.46
N ASP A 337 9.03 6.48 -21.23
CA ASP A 337 10.19 5.68 -20.82
C ASP A 337 11.42 6.59 -20.75
N ASP A 338 11.78 6.95 -19.53
CA ASP A 338 12.94 7.79 -19.22
C ASP A 338 14.19 6.92 -19.01
N GLN A 339 15.19 7.11 -19.87
CA GLN A 339 16.41 6.33 -19.88
C GLN A 339 17.48 6.83 -18.88
N THR A 340 17.21 7.91 -18.17
CA THR A 340 18.11 8.52 -17.20
C THR A 340 17.35 9.05 -15.98
N TRP A 341 18.02 9.06 -14.84
CA TRP A 341 17.53 9.68 -13.60
C TRP A 341 18.69 10.34 -12.84
N PRO A 342 18.56 11.57 -12.26
CA PRO A 342 17.37 12.43 -12.34
C PRO A 342 17.12 12.95 -13.76
N LEU A 343 15.88 13.36 -14.02
CA LEU A 343 15.48 13.82 -15.34
C LEU A 343 16.08 15.18 -15.65
N PRO A 344 16.83 15.33 -16.76
CA PRO A 344 17.42 16.63 -17.14
C PRO A 344 16.38 17.69 -17.50
N SER A 345 15.18 17.26 -17.88
CA SER A 345 14.07 18.11 -18.34
C SER A 345 13.16 18.61 -17.22
N ASN A 346 13.44 18.28 -15.96
CA ASN A 346 12.60 18.74 -14.86
C ASN A 346 12.71 20.26 -14.71
N THR A 347 11.55 20.88 -14.64
CA THR A 347 11.38 22.31 -14.31
C THR A 347 10.71 22.45 -12.98
N MET A 348 10.89 23.60 -12.33
CA MET A 348 10.20 23.92 -11.10
C MET A 348 9.43 25.21 -11.31
N SER A 349 8.10 25.15 -11.16
CA SER A 349 7.23 26.30 -11.17
C SER A 349 6.83 26.69 -9.76
N HIS A 350 6.75 27.98 -9.47
CA HIS A 350 6.39 28.50 -8.17
C HIS A 350 5.06 29.26 -8.27
N LEU A 351 4.10 28.86 -7.46
CA LEU A 351 2.79 29.51 -7.33
C LEU A 351 2.60 29.98 -5.89
N TYR A 352 2.27 31.24 -5.74
CA TYR A 352 2.14 31.89 -4.44
C TYR A 352 0.66 32.11 -4.10
N MET A 353 0.30 31.89 -2.85
CA MET A 353 -1.04 32.11 -2.32
C MET A 353 -1.30 33.60 -2.16
N ALA A 354 -2.23 34.12 -2.94
CA ALA A 354 -2.68 35.50 -2.92
C ALA A 354 -4.15 35.60 -2.54
N LYS A 355 -4.64 36.81 -2.26
CA LYS A 355 -6.06 37.07 -1.96
C LYS A 355 -7.00 36.60 -3.09
N ALA A 356 -6.54 36.67 -4.33
CA ALA A 356 -7.33 36.31 -5.51
C ALA A 356 -7.15 34.84 -5.94
N GLY A 357 -6.30 34.06 -5.27
CA GLY A 357 -5.96 32.65 -5.64
C GLY A 357 -4.45 32.46 -5.77
N LEU A 358 -4.02 31.51 -6.63
CA LEU A 358 -2.59 31.25 -6.89
C LEU A 358 -2.06 32.20 -7.97
N THR A 359 -0.85 32.70 -7.78
CA THR A 359 -0.16 33.59 -8.73
C THR A 359 1.32 33.21 -8.89
N SER A 360 1.89 33.45 -10.05
CA SER A 360 3.35 33.26 -10.31
C SER A 360 4.23 34.35 -9.69
N LYS A 361 3.65 35.45 -9.22
CA LYS A 361 4.40 36.55 -8.59
C LYS A 361 4.52 36.31 -7.09
N ALA A 362 5.74 36.40 -6.57
CA ALA A 362 5.95 36.33 -5.13
C ALA A 362 5.22 37.46 -4.42
N VAL A 363 4.25 37.11 -3.58
CA VAL A 363 3.43 38.02 -2.78
C VAL A 363 3.25 37.42 -1.39
N ASP A 364 2.96 38.30 -0.42
CA ASP A 364 2.57 37.86 0.91
C ASP A 364 1.18 37.20 0.85
N ALA A 365 1.05 36.07 1.55
CA ALA A 365 -0.23 35.41 1.72
C ALA A 365 -1.23 36.29 2.48
N PRO A 366 -2.53 36.18 2.17
CA PRO A 366 -3.56 36.84 2.95
C PRO A 366 -3.65 36.26 4.36
N PRO A 367 -3.98 37.01 5.39
CA PRO A 367 -4.19 36.51 6.74
C PRO A 367 -5.52 35.76 6.82
N VAL A 368 -5.55 34.54 6.28
CA VAL A 368 -6.73 33.67 6.22
C VAL A 368 -6.66 32.63 7.33
N GLN A 369 -7.82 32.35 7.93
CA GLN A 369 -7.97 31.24 8.88
C GLN A 369 -8.24 29.95 8.12
N ILE A 370 -7.56 28.88 8.54
CA ILE A 370 -7.74 27.51 8.10
C ILE A 370 -8.33 26.76 9.29
N HIS A 371 -9.56 26.34 9.16
CA HIS A 371 -10.25 25.54 10.17
C HIS A 371 -11.33 24.73 9.47
N SER A 372 -11.27 23.44 9.62
CA SER A 372 -12.16 22.49 8.94
C SER A 372 -13.05 21.77 9.94
N PRO A 373 -14.29 21.41 9.59
CA PRO A 373 -15.07 20.47 10.36
C PRO A 373 -14.26 19.17 10.60
N VAL A 374 -14.47 18.54 11.75
CA VAL A 374 -13.69 17.33 12.15
C VAL A 374 -13.97 16.13 11.26
N ASP A 375 -15.11 16.11 10.56
CA ASP A 375 -15.52 15.07 9.60
C ASP A 375 -15.12 15.40 8.15
N THR A 376 -14.32 16.45 7.93
CA THR A 376 -13.76 16.77 6.61
C THR A 376 -13.01 15.59 6.07
N GLY A 377 -13.35 15.17 4.85
CA GLY A 377 -12.78 13.96 4.21
C GLY A 377 -13.72 12.76 4.18
N ALA A 378 -14.81 12.73 4.97
CA ALA A 378 -15.75 11.61 5.01
C ALA A 378 -16.31 11.21 3.64
N MET A 379 -16.37 12.14 2.69
CA MET A 379 -16.85 11.93 1.32
C MET A 379 -15.74 11.92 0.26
N ALA A 380 -14.47 11.89 0.69
CA ALA A 380 -13.34 12.01 -0.23
C ALA A 380 -13.03 10.72 -1.03
N GLY A 381 -13.61 9.60 -0.65
CA GLY A 381 -13.28 8.26 -1.14
C GLY A 381 -12.15 7.63 -0.33
N GLU A 382 -11.61 6.50 -0.78
CA GLU A 382 -10.47 5.86 -0.12
C GLU A 382 -9.14 6.40 -0.61
N TRP A 383 -8.19 6.40 0.30
CA TRP A 383 -6.82 6.81 0.04
C TRP A 383 -5.93 5.62 -0.36
N VAL A 384 -6.15 4.46 0.26
CA VAL A 384 -5.40 3.22 -0.01
C VAL A 384 -6.40 2.16 -0.44
N PRO A 385 -6.79 2.12 -1.71
CA PRO A 385 -7.71 1.10 -2.16
C PRO A 385 -7.02 -0.27 -2.20
N HIS A 386 -7.54 -1.17 -1.40
CA HIS A 386 -7.15 -2.58 -1.40
C HIS A 386 -8.11 -3.40 -2.27
N CYS A 387 -7.62 -3.87 -3.39
CA CYS A 387 -7.96 -5.14 -4.00
C CYS A 387 -9.32 -5.37 -4.67
N SER A 388 -10.42 -4.79 -4.38
CA SER A 388 -11.69 -5.19 -5.04
C SER A 388 -12.50 -4.02 -5.54
N GLY A 389 -12.23 -3.67 -6.80
CA GLY A 389 -12.92 -2.56 -7.47
C GLY A 389 -12.38 -1.24 -6.98
N ALA A 390 -11.32 -0.79 -7.61
CA ALA A 390 -10.57 0.44 -7.39
C ALA A 390 -11.39 1.59 -6.74
N GLU A 391 -11.47 1.58 -5.44
CA GLU A 391 -12.08 2.64 -4.65
C GLU A 391 -11.08 3.79 -4.48
N VAL A 392 -10.67 4.36 -5.61
CA VAL A 392 -9.77 5.51 -5.60
C VAL A 392 -10.47 6.77 -5.05
N ALA A 393 -9.71 7.80 -4.74
CA ALA A 393 -10.25 9.06 -4.25
C ALA A 393 -11.36 9.60 -5.17
N GLY A 394 -12.51 9.91 -4.58
CA GLY A 394 -13.66 10.47 -5.29
C GLY A 394 -13.51 11.97 -5.55
N CYS A 395 -14.60 12.60 -6.02
CA CYS A 395 -14.62 14.04 -6.27
C CYS A 395 -14.46 14.83 -4.97
N GLN A 396 -13.44 15.66 -4.91
CA GLN A 396 -13.06 16.44 -3.73
C GLN A 396 -13.94 17.67 -3.44
N ARG A 397 -14.95 17.96 -4.27
CA ARG A 397 -15.77 19.19 -4.12
C ARG A 397 -16.34 19.40 -2.72
N LEU A 398 -16.85 18.35 -2.09
CA LEU A 398 -17.42 18.44 -0.74
C LEU A 398 -16.33 18.71 0.30
N THR A 399 -15.19 18.04 0.16
CA THR A 399 -14.02 18.25 1.02
C THR A 399 -13.40 19.64 0.79
N ASP A 400 -13.39 20.12 -0.47
CA ASP A 400 -12.92 21.46 -0.82
C ASP A 400 -13.79 22.54 -0.21
N ALA A 401 -15.11 22.34 -0.15
CA ALA A 401 -16.05 23.27 0.50
C ALA A 401 -15.81 23.39 2.02
N GLN A 402 -15.17 22.40 2.63
CA GLN A 402 -14.77 22.38 4.05
C GLN A 402 -13.30 22.79 4.26
N SER A 403 -12.62 23.24 3.21
CA SER A 403 -11.19 23.59 3.20
C SER A 403 -10.97 25.04 2.78
N THR A 404 -9.81 25.59 3.11
CA THR A 404 -9.36 26.87 2.56
C THR A 404 -8.67 26.64 1.24
N CYS A 405 -9.30 27.04 0.15
CA CYS A 405 -8.84 26.79 -1.22
C CYS A 405 -8.22 28.00 -1.88
N PHE A 406 -7.14 27.77 -2.65
CA PHE A 406 -6.51 28.74 -3.53
C PHE A 406 -6.47 28.18 -4.95
N ASP A 407 -7.19 28.79 -5.87
CA ASP A 407 -7.27 28.40 -7.28
C ASP A 407 -6.28 29.21 -8.12
N GLY A 408 -5.61 28.55 -9.05
CA GLY A 408 -4.91 29.21 -10.14
C GLY A 408 -5.85 29.73 -11.21
N ASP A 409 -5.27 30.48 -12.16
CA ASP A 409 -5.99 30.88 -13.39
C ASP A 409 -6.43 29.67 -14.21
N ILE A 410 -7.41 29.86 -15.09
CA ILE A 410 -7.78 28.85 -16.08
C ILE A 410 -6.58 28.62 -17.01
N LEU A 411 -6.19 27.38 -17.17
CA LEU A 411 -5.05 27.00 -17.99
C LEU A 411 -5.38 27.14 -19.49
N ASP A 412 -4.60 27.91 -20.21
CA ASP A 412 -4.68 28.02 -21.67
C ASP A 412 -4.01 26.85 -22.38
N GLN A 413 -3.04 26.21 -21.72
CA GLN A 413 -2.27 25.06 -22.23
C GLN A 413 -2.17 23.97 -21.17
N ALA A 414 -1.98 22.73 -21.64
CA ALA A 414 -1.74 21.62 -20.74
C ALA A 414 -0.40 21.78 -19.97
N ILE A 415 -0.40 21.41 -18.69
CA ILE A 415 0.77 21.41 -17.82
C ILE A 415 0.96 20.00 -17.27
N ASP A 416 2.17 19.46 -17.46
CA ASP A 416 2.57 18.19 -16.87
C ASP A 416 3.24 18.45 -15.51
N VAL A 417 2.69 17.87 -14.45
CA VAL A 417 3.32 17.76 -13.14
C VAL A 417 3.95 16.39 -13.04
N PHE A 418 5.23 16.34 -12.69
CA PHE A 418 5.97 15.10 -12.55
C PHE A 418 7.03 15.22 -11.46
N GLY A 419 6.80 14.58 -10.33
CA GLY A 419 7.65 14.69 -9.15
C GLY A 419 6.83 14.86 -7.88
N CYS A 420 7.49 15.23 -6.79
CA CYS A 420 6.84 15.53 -5.52
C CYS A 420 6.60 17.04 -5.40
N PRO A 421 5.36 17.52 -5.43
CA PRO A 421 5.06 18.90 -5.11
C PRO A 421 5.46 19.24 -3.68
N GLU A 422 5.80 20.49 -3.42
CA GLU A 422 6.21 20.94 -2.10
C GLU A 422 5.52 22.26 -1.75
N ILE A 423 5.09 22.40 -0.51
CA ILE A 423 4.56 23.67 -0.01
C ILE A 423 5.47 24.23 1.08
N THR A 424 5.80 25.53 0.96
CA THR A 424 6.39 26.32 2.04
C THR A 424 5.35 27.32 2.52
N ILE A 425 5.02 27.25 3.81
CA ILE A 425 3.93 28.03 4.41
C ILE A 425 4.34 28.51 5.80
N SER A 426 3.92 29.73 6.17
CA SER A 426 4.08 30.24 7.52
C SER A 426 2.72 30.44 8.15
N LEU A 427 2.50 29.87 9.34
CA LEU A 427 1.23 29.93 10.03
C LEU A 427 1.38 30.06 11.55
N GLN A 428 0.31 30.48 12.20
CA GLN A 428 0.12 30.48 13.65
C GLN A 428 -0.98 29.48 14.00
N SER A 429 -0.88 28.86 15.16
CA SER A 429 -1.92 27.98 15.72
C SER A 429 -2.44 28.55 17.02
N ASN A 430 -3.74 28.39 17.29
CA ASN A 430 -4.35 28.67 18.59
C ASN A 430 -4.30 27.48 19.56
N SER A 431 -3.68 26.36 19.13
CA SER A 431 -3.54 25.13 19.91
C SER A 431 -2.09 24.62 19.85
N THR A 432 -1.72 23.83 20.85
CA THR A 432 -0.42 23.17 20.92
C THR A 432 -0.34 21.90 20.06
N THR A 433 -1.49 21.36 19.62
CA THR A 433 -1.62 20.18 18.77
C THR A 433 -2.47 20.49 17.54
N GLY A 434 -2.48 19.58 16.56
CA GLY A 434 -3.32 19.68 15.38
C GLY A 434 -2.63 19.19 14.11
N HIS A 435 -3.37 19.18 13.04
CA HIS A 435 -2.90 18.73 11.74
C HIS A 435 -2.96 19.85 10.70
N LEU A 436 -2.09 19.77 9.71
CA LEU A 436 -2.19 20.49 8.45
C LEU A 436 -2.25 19.46 7.32
N ILE A 437 -3.30 19.49 6.54
CA ILE A 437 -3.48 18.69 5.34
C ILE A 437 -3.46 19.60 4.13
N VAL A 438 -2.68 19.25 3.13
CA VAL A 438 -2.52 19.98 1.87
C VAL A 438 -2.87 19.06 0.72
N ARG A 439 -3.89 19.40 -0.07
CA ARG A 439 -4.28 18.66 -1.25
C ARG A 439 -4.00 19.50 -2.49
N LEU A 440 -3.28 18.91 -3.45
CA LEU A 440 -3.17 19.39 -4.82
C LEU A 440 -4.30 18.77 -5.61
N CYS A 441 -5.17 19.58 -6.18
CA CYS A 441 -6.32 19.11 -6.94
C CYS A 441 -6.35 19.73 -8.34
N ASP A 442 -6.91 18.97 -9.27
CA ASP A 442 -7.24 19.40 -10.63
C ASP A 442 -8.73 19.74 -10.70
N VAL A 443 -9.05 21.00 -10.95
CA VAL A 443 -10.44 21.46 -11.00
C VAL A 443 -10.87 21.64 -12.46
N ALA A 444 -11.77 20.78 -12.90
CA ALA A 444 -12.32 20.80 -14.24
C ALA A 444 -13.29 22.00 -14.46
N PRO A 445 -13.59 22.37 -15.72
CA PRO A 445 -14.59 23.40 -16.03
C PRO A 445 -15.99 23.11 -15.46
N SER A 446 -16.33 21.85 -15.22
CA SER A 446 -17.57 21.41 -14.56
C SER A 446 -17.59 21.73 -13.04
N GLY A 447 -16.45 22.10 -12.47
CA GLY A 447 -16.26 22.27 -11.04
C GLY A 447 -15.99 20.95 -10.28
N SER A 448 -15.87 19.80 -10.99
CA SER A 448 -15.36 18.58 -10.34
C SER A 448 -13.89 18.77 -9.99
N SER A 449 -13.48 18.20 -8.86
CA SER A 449 -12.14 18.34 -8.29
C SER A 449 -11.52 16.97 -8.09
N GLU A 450 -10.42 16.71 -8.80
CA GLU A 450 -9.67 15.46 -8.77
C GLU A 450 -8.47 15.61 -7.84
N LEU A 451 -8.28 14.66 -6.91
CA LEU A 451 -7.10 14.62 -6.05
C LEU A 451 -5.88 14.13 -6.87
N ILE A 452 -4.84 14.94 -6.89
CA ILE A 452 -3.60 14.63 -7.61
C ILE A 452 -2.49 14.20 -6.67
N SER A 453 -2.34 14.93 -5.57
CA SER A 453 -1.32 14.65 -4.56
C SER A 453 -1.74 15.23 -3.21
N ILE A 454 -1.25 14.66 -2.14
CA ILE A 454 -1.54 15.12 -0.78
C ILE A 454 -0.28 15.11 0.07
N GLY A 455 -0.20 16.07 0.97
CA GLY A 455 0.75 16.10 2.07
C GLY A 455 0.01 16.28 3.38
N VAL A 456 0.43 15.57 4.41
CA VAL A 456 -0.14 15.66 5.75
C VAL A 456 0.96 15.89 6.77
N LEU A 457 0.66 16.64 7.82
CA LEU A 457 1.62 16.97 8.88
C LEU A 457 0.91 17.08 10.22
N ASN A 458 1.34 16.30 11.18
CA ASN A 458 1.07 16.58 12.58
C ASN A 458 1.97 17.75 12.99
N LEU A 459 1.38 18.85 13.44
CA LEU A 459 2.10 20.09 13.73
C LEU A 459 3.15 19.93 14.84
N THR A 460 3.00 18.94 15.71
CA THR A 460 4.01 18.61 16.72
C THR A 460 5.26 17.97 16.09
N HIS A 461 5.14 17.38 14.90
CA HIS A 461 6.20 16.72 14.15
C HIS A 461 6.88 17.64 13.09
N ARG A 462 6.60 18.94 13.09
CA ARG A 462 7.14 19.89 12.12
C ARG A 462 8.66 19.95 12.01
N ASN A 463 9.38 19.52 13.04
CA ASN A 463 10.83 19.52 13.12
C ASN A 463 11.43 18.09 13.04
N GLY A 464 10.62 17.09 12.72
CA GLY A 464 11.01 15.67 12.63
C GLY A 464 10.09 14.76 13.43
N ASN A 465 10.17 13.47 13.12
CA ASN A 465 9.23 12.46 13.62
C ASN A 465 9.69 11.69 14.87
N GLU A 466 10.92 11.94 15.33
CA GLU A 466 11.50 11.22 16.48
C GLU A 466 11.16 11.88 17.83
N ASN A 467 11.13 13.22 17.84
CA ASN A 467 10.92 14.02 19.04
C ASN A 467 9.87 15.11 18.79
N PRO A 468 8.59 14.79 18.90
CA PRO A 468 7.53 15.77 18.66
C PRO A 468 7.60 16.91 19.69
N ILE A 469 7.36 18.12 19.22
CA ILE A 469 7.41 19.35 20.03
C ILE A 469 6.08 20.07 19.91
N PRO A 470 5.39 20.39 21.03
CA PRO A 470 4.16 21.16 21.02
C PRO A 470 4.25 22.43 20.14
N MET A 471 3.18 22.76 19.46
CA MET A 471 3.11 23.97 18.65
C MET A 471 3.08 25.19 19.57
N PRO A 472 3.94 26.22 19.39
CA PRO A 472 3.87 27.43 20.18
C PRO A 472 2.65 28.24 19.78
N VAL A 473 1.71 28.42 20.71
CA VAL A 473 0.44 29.10 20.48
C VAL A 473 0.66 30.59 20.16
N GLY A 474 0.08 31.02 19.05
CA GLY A 474 0.12 32.43 18.60
C GLY A 474 1.46 32.85 17.97
N GLU A 475 2.47 32.00 17.95
CA GLU A 475 3.74 32.29 17.29
C GLU A 475 3.75 31.81 15.84
N THR A 476 4.37 32.61 14.96
CA THR A 476 4.51 32.25 13.56
C THR A 476 5.58 31.16 13.38
N GLN A 477 5.18 30.01 12.85
CA GLN A 477 6.06 28.92 12.47
C GLN A 477 6.13 28.82 10.94
N SER A 478 7.33 28.60 10.40
CA SER A 478 7.54 28.30 8.98
C SER A 478 7.62 26.80 8.80
N LEU A 479 6.80 26.28 7.91
CA LEU A 479 6.65 24.85 7.63
C LEU A 479 7.00 24.57 6.18
N GLN A 480 7.60 23.43 5.94
CA GLN A 480 7.86 22.86 4.63
C GLN A 480 7.24 21.47 4.61
N LEU A 481 6.41 21.21 3.62
CA LEU A 481 5.70 19.94 3.50
C LEU A 481 5.79 19.45 2.07
N ARG A 482 6.36 18.27 1.91
CA ARG A 482 6.40 17.53 0.64
C ARG A 482 5.10 16.75 0.49
N LEU A 483 4.49 16.85 -0.69
CA LEU A 483 3.33 16.05 -1.07
C LEU A 483 3.79 14.78 -1.77
N ASP A 484 2.88 13.83 -1.92
CA ASP A 484 3.16 12.55 -2.56
C ASP A 484 3.60 12.71 -4.01
N TYR A 485 4.41 11.76 -4.48
CA TYR A 485 4.88 11.68 -5.85
C TYR A 485 3.71 11.57 -6.83
N ALA A 486 3.74 12.36 -7.89
CA ALA A 486 2.64 12.49 -8.84
C ALA A 486 3.13 12.59 -10.30
N GLY A 487 2.36 11.99 -11.21
CA GLY A 487 2.51 12.11 -12.65
C GLY A 487 1.18 12.43 -13.31
N HIS A 488 0.90 13.72 -13.52
CA HIS A 488 -0.41 14.20 -13.95
C HIS A 488 -0.32 15.31 -14.99
N ARG A 489 -1.21 15.29 -15.97
CA ARG A 489 -1.39 16.35 -16.96
C ARG A 489 -2.67 17.10 -16.68
N PHE A 490 -2.56 18.35 -16.25
CA PHE A 490 -3.66 19.31 -16.22
C PHE A 490 -4.00 19.74 -17.65
N LEU A 491 -5.25 19.60 -18.05
CA LEU A 491 -5.71 19.93 -19.39
C LEU A 491 -6.07 21.43 -19.52
N PRO A 492 -6.09 22.00 -20.74
CA PRO A 492 -6.60 23.35 -20.99
C PRO A 492 -8.03 23.50 -20.47
N GLY A 493 -8.36 24.65 -19.90
CA GLY A 493 -9.66 24.92 -19.29
C GLY A 493 -9.77 24.51 -17.81
N HIS A 494 -8.84 23.71 -17.30
CA HIS A 494 -8.76 23.30 -15.91
C HIS A 494 -8.04 24.33 -15.04
N LYS A 495 -8.07 24.15 -13.73
CA LYS A 495 -7.34 24.99 -12.75
C LYS A 495 -6.56 24.11 -11.81
N ILE A 496 -5.39 24.59 -11.41
CA ILE A 496 -4.63 24.04 -10.28
C ILE A 496 -5.24 24.59 -8.99
N ARG A 497 -5.58 23.72 -8.04
CA ARG A 497 -6.07 24.09 -6.72
C ARG A 497 -5.15 23.55 -5.63
N ILE A 498 -4.86 24.41 -4.63
CA ILE A 498 -4.37 23.97 -3.32
C ILE A 498 -5.49 24.14 -2.32
N ALA A 499 -5.81 23.06 -1.62
CA ALA A 499 -6.81 23.03 -0.55
C ALA A 499 -6.12 22.70 0.78
N LEU A 500 -6.30 23.59 1.77
CA LEU A 500 -5.72 23.48 3.10
C LEU A 500 -6.82 23.13 4.10
N SER A 501 -6.62 22.11 4.93
CA SER A 501 -7.56 21.68 5.96
C SER A 501 -6.85 21.29 7.25
N THR A 502 -7.59 21.22 8.36
CA THR A 502 -7.11 20.77 9.67
C THR A 502 -7.58 19.37 10.02
N ALA A 503 -8.36 18.75 9.15
CA ALA A 503 -8.86 17.38 9.27
C ALA A 503 -8.94 16.71 7.89
N TYR A 504 -8.83 15.37 7.87
CA TYR A 504 -9.10 14.50 6.70
C TYR A 504 -9.54 13.12 7.20
N TRP A 505 -10.72 13.10 7.82
CA TRP A 505 -11.29 11.94 8.47
C TRP A 505 -12.07 11.06 7.46
N PRO A 506 -12.09 9.72 7.63
CA PRO A 506 -11.45 8.95 8.68
C PRO A 506 -9.99 8.58 8.39
N PHE A 507 -9.47 8.92 7.21
CA PHE A 507 -8.12 8.53 6.78
C PHE A 507 -7.05 8.93 7.82
N ILE A 508 -7.12 10.16 8.35
CA ILE A 508 -6.28 10.64 9.43
C ILE A 508 -7.10 10.66 10.72
N TRP A 509 -6.63 9.92 11.74
CA TRP A 509 -7.23 9.97 13.06
C TRP A 509 -7.11 11.37 13.65
N PRO A 510 -8.18 11.94 14.23
CA PRO A 510 -8.16 13.33 14.71
C PRO A 510 -7.10 13.57 15.80
N ALA A 511 -6.46 14.73 15.75
CA ALA A 511 -5.65 15.25 16.85
C ALA A 511 -6.53 15.48 18.10
N VAL A 512 -5.89 15.70 19.25
CA VAL A 512 -6.60 15.97 20.51
C VAL A 512 -7.49 17.21 20.40
N GLU A 513 -7.01 18.22 19.67
CA GLU A 513 -7.74 19.46 19.39
C GLU A 513 -7.81 19.71 17.89
N ASN A 514 -8.86 20.35 17.44
CA ASN A 514 -9.01 20.83 16.07
C ASN A 514 -8.69 22.34 16.02
N PRO A 515 -7.45 22.72 15.66
CA PRO A 515 -7.01 24.11 15.76
C PRO A 515 -7.61 25.03 14.71
N VAL A 516 -7.61 26.33 15.02
CA VAL A 516 -7.65 27.39 14.01
C VAL A 516 -6.22 27.78 13.66
N LEU A 517 -5.81 27.49 12.43
CA LEU A 517 -4.53 27.93 11.89
C LEU A 517 -4.72 29.25 11.16
N THR A 518 -3.84 30.22 11.42
CA THR A 518 -3.87 31.51 10.72
C THR A 518 -2.65 31.63 9.82
N LEU A 519 -2.89 31.81 8.54
CA LEU A 519 -1.84 32.05 7.56
C LEU A 519 -1.14 33.37 7.84
N ALA A 520 0.17 33.33 8.03
CA ALA A 520 0.94 34.54 8.31
C ALA A 520 1.10 35.38 7.05
N LYS A 521 1.22 36.69 7.22
CA LYS A 521 1.51 37.64 6.14
C LYS A 521 2.98 37.50 5.69
N LYS A 522 3.28 36.39 5.02
CA LYS A 522 4.55 36.00 4.41
C LYS A 522 4.27 35.23 3.12
N PRO A 523 5.21 35.17 2.18
CA PRO A 523 5.01 34.32 1.01
C PRO A 523 4.71 32.88 1.40
N ALA A 524 3.61 32.33 0.88
CA ALA A 524 3.29 30.92 0.94
C ALA A 524 3.34 30.39 -0.49
N CYS A 525 4.20 29.42 -0.72
CA CYS A 525 4.60 28.98 -2.06
C CYS A 525 4.33 27.49 -2.26
N LEU A 526 3.66 27.16 -3.35
CA LEU A 526 3.61 25.83 -3.93
C LEU A 526 4.71 25.72 -4.98
N SER A 527 5.66 24.80 -4.79
CA SER A 527 6.66 24.43 -5.77
C SER A 527 6.15 23.19 -6.52
N LEU A 528 5.88 23.35 -7.82
CA LEU A 528 5.38 22.28 -8.69
C LEU A 528 6.51 21.79 -9.59
N PRO A 529 6.94 20.52 -9.43
CA PRO A 529 7.84 19.89 -10.37
C PRO A 529 7.10 19.67 -11.70
N GLY A 530 7.65 20.19 -12.76
CA GLY A 530 7.11 20.09 -14.12
C GLY A 530 8.05 19.31 -15.03
N ARG A 531 7.50 18.82 -16.13
CA ARG A 531 8.27 18.21 -17.20
C ARG A 531 8.27 19.13 -18.41
N GLN A 532 9.43 19.50 -18.94
CA GLN A 532 9.49 20.17 -20.23
C GLN A 532 8.98 19.23 -21.32
N LYS A 533 8.20 19.76 -22.26
CA LYS A 533 7.86 19.05 -23.50
C LYS A 533 9.16 18.72 -24.22
N GLN A 534 9.67 17.51 -24.05
CA GLN A 534 10.49 16.90 -25.08
C GLN A 534 9.56 16.44 -26.18
N GLU A 535 9.99 16.46 -27.44
CA GLU A 535 9.26 15.87 -28.55
C GLU A 535 8.90 14.42 -28.19
N GLU A 536 7.62 14.19 -27.98
CA GLU A 536 7.13 13.08 -27.18
C GLU A 536 7.16 11.78 -27.99
N GLY A 537 8.10 10.92 -27.69
CA GLY A 537 7.90 9.50 -27.91
C GLY A 537 7.00 8.94 -26.82
N SER A 538 5.67 8.94 -27.03
CA SER A 538 4.83 8.03 -26.25
C SER A 538 5.29 6.61 -26.53
N VAL A 539 5.68 5.88 -25.48
CA VAL A 539 6.12 4.49 -25.64
C VAL A 539 4.88 3.61 -25.68
N GLN A 540 4.84 2.71 -26.66
CA GLN A 540 3.84 1.66 -26.67
C GLN A 540 4.30 0.54 -25.73
N VAL A 541 3.55 0.30 -24.69
CA VAL A 541 3.77 -0.86 -23.81
C VAL A 541 2.98 -2.06 -24.34
N ASN A 542 3.51 -3.25 -24.14
CA ASN A 542 2.78 -4.46 -24.51
C ASN A 542 1.53 -4.62 -23.65
N PRO A 543 0.45 -5.20 -24.20
CA PRO A 543 -0.74 -5.51 -23.44
C PRO A 543 -0.42 -6.51 -22.31
N PRO A 544 -1.15 -6.46 -21.19
CA PRO A 544 -0.95 -7.38 -20.09
C PRO A 544 -1.23 -8.83 -20.51
N ILE A 545 -0.42 -9.75 -20.01
CA ILE A 545 -0.58 -11.18 -20.22
C ILE A 545 -0.71 -11.90 -18.88
N ALA A 546 -1.38 -13.05 -18.87
CA ALA A 546 -1.42 -13.95 -17.71
C ALA A 546 -1.71 -15.40 -18.16
N PRO A 547 -1.26 -16.41 -17.37
CA PRO A 547 -1.80 -17.76 -17.45
C PRO A 547 -3.32 -17.79 -17.22
N PRO A 548 -3.99 -18.90 -17.58
CA PRO A 548 -5.41 -19.12 -17.26
C PRO A 548 -5.69 -18.92 -15.76
N ALA A 549 -6.88 -18.46 -15.44
CA ALA A 549 -7.30 -18.34 -14.04
C ALA A 549 -7.49 -19.73 -13.41
N SER A 550 -7.32 -19.79 -12.09
CA SER A 550 -7.68 -20.97 -11.28
C SER A 550 -9.11 -21.40 -11.52
N ALA A 551 -9.36 -22.71 -11.54
CA ALA A 551 -10.71 -23.25 -11.59
C ALA A 551 -11.40 -23.04 -10.23
N LEU A 552 -12.29 -22.07 -10.18
CA LEU A 552 -13.11 -21.71 -9.01
C LEU A 552 -14.58 -21.85 -9.35
N THR A 553 -15.37 -22.47 -8.47
CA THR A 553 -16.82 -22.41 -8.55
C THR A 553 -17.33 -21.41 -7.52
N GLU A 554 -17.96 -20.33 -8.01
CA GLU A 554 -18.60 -19.32 -7.17
C GLU A 554 -19.95 -19.84 -6.66
N LYS A 555 -20.11 -19.94 -5.34
CA LYS A 555 -21.35 -20.29 -4.68
C LYS A 555 -22.15 -19.06 -4.25
N ARG A 556 -21.45 -18.01 -3.88
CA ARG A 556 -22.03 -16.72 -3.50
C ARG A 556 -21.19 -15.59 -4.10
N VAL A 557 -21.84 -14.70 -4.84
CA VAL A 557 -21.24 -13.56 -5.51
C VAL A 557 -20.69 -12.54 -4.51
N PRO A 558 -19.48 -12.02 -4.70
CA PRO A 558 -18.97 -10.91 -3.89
C PRO A 558 -19.88 -9.68 -3.92
N GLN A 559 -20.00 -9.00 -2.79
CA GLN A 559 -20.76 -7.75 -2.67
C GLN A 559 -20.04 -6.77 -1.78
N SER A 560 -19.91 -5.52 -2.24
CA SER A 560 -19.36 -4.43 -1.44
C SER A 560 -20.43 -3.35 -1.23
N LYS A 561 -20.47 -2.81 -0.02
CA LYS A 561 -21.35 -1.72 0.33
C LYS A 561 -20.60 -0.69 1.15
N ARG A 562 -20.65 0.56 0.69
CA ARG A 562 -20.06 1.70 1.38
C ARG A 562 -21.10 2.79 1.54
N GLN A 563 -21.26 3.33 2.75
CA GLN A 563 -22.26 4.34 3.06
C GLN A 563 -21.71 5.39 4.02
N VAL A 564 -21.92 6.66 3.70
CA VAL A 564 -21.76 7.78 4.62
C VAL A 564 -23.15 8.24 5.04
N THR A 565 -23.38 8.36 6.33
CA THR A 565 -24.63 8.88 6.90
C THR A 565 -24.33 10.03 7.85
N HIS A 566 -25.22 11.03 7.87
CA HIS A 566 -25.14 12.14 8.81
C HIS A 566 -26.44 12.26 9.57
N ASP A 567 -26.38 12.05 10.88
CA ASP A 567 -27.50 12.31 11.79
C ASP A 567 -27.49 13.78 12.18
N MET A 568 -28.39 14.55 11.58
CA MET A 568 -28.50 16.00 11.81
C MET A 568 -28.92 16.37 13.24
N HIS A 569 -29.60 15.46 13.95
CA HIS A 569 -30.05 15.69 15.33
C HIS A 569 -28.89 15.56 16.33
N GLN A 570 -28.05 14.58 16.12
CA GLN A 570 -26.88 14.31 16.96
C GLN A 570 -25.59 15.00 16.45
N GLY A 571 -25.63 15.53 15.23
CA GLY A 571 -24.42 16.07 14.56
C GLY A 571 -23.38 14.98 14.28
N LYS A 572 -23.82 13.75 14.06
CA LYS A 572 -22.94 12.57 13.96
C LYS A 572 -22.77 12.12 12.52
N THR A 573 -21.53 12.06 12.06
CA THR A 573 -21.17 11.48 10.75
C THR A 573 -20.66 10.06 10.96
N SER A 574 -21.14 9.11 10.14
CA SER A 574 -20.75 7.71 10.17
C SER A 574 -20.40 7.25 8.76
N LEU A 575 -19.25 6.59 8.59
CA LEU A 575 -18.88 5.81 7.39
C LEU A 575 -18.93 4.33 7.75
N THR A 576 -19.67 3.55 6.97
CA THR A 576 -19.73 2.08 7.11
C THR A 576 -19.35 1.41 5.80
N ILE A 577 -18.52 0.36 5.90
CA ILE A 577 -18.07 -0.47 4.80
C ILE A 577 -18.37 -1.92 5.15
N ARG A 578 -18.97 -2.66 4.23
CA ARG A 578 -19.12 -4.09 4.33
C ARG A 578 -18.70 -4.73 3.02
N ASP A 579 -17.63 -5.50 3.07
CA ASP A 579 -17.10 -6.26 1.96
C ASP A 579 -17.35 -7.75 2.21
N ASP A 580 -18.33 -8.30 1.50
CA ASP A 580 -18.55 -9.73 1.41
C ASP A 580 -17.75 -10.23 0.20
N LEU A 581 -16.68 -10.98 0.45
CA LEU A 581 -15.80 -11.49 -0.60
C LEU A 581 -16.38 -12.71 -1.33
N GLY A 582 -17.63 -13.06 -1.02
CA GLY A 582 -18.32 -14.19 -1.62
C GLY A 582 -17.99 -15.52 -0.95
N GLU A 583 -18.44 -16.61 -1.59
CA GLU A 583 -18.12 -17.98 -1.22
C GLU A 583 -17.69 -18.75 -2.46
N VAL A 584 -16.50 -19.35 -2.41
CA VAL A 584 -15.88 -20.03 -3.56
C VAL A 584 -15.42 -21.44 -3.19
N VAL A 585 -15.48 -22.34 -4.18
CA VAL A 585 -14.86 -23.68 -4.12
C VAL A 585 -13.62 -23.66 -4.98
N PHE A 586 -12.48 -24.03 -4.40
CA PHE A 586 -11.25 -24.31 -5.13
C PHE A 586 -11.32 -25.73 -5.72
N GLU A 587 -11.59 -25.85 -7.01
CA GLU A 587 -11.82 -27.14 -7.67
C GLU A 587 -10.64 -28.11 -7.54
N ALA A 588 -9.41 -27.59 -7.50
CA ALA A 588 -8.19 -28.40 -7.42
C ALA A 588 -8.10 -29.26 -6.13
N HIS A 589 -8.71 -28.80 -5.03
CA HIS A 589 -8.60 -29.50 -3.74
C HIS A 589 -9.89 -29.47 -2.90
N GLY A 590 -10.99 -29.00 -3.48
CA GLY A 590 -12.31 -29.05 -2.89
C GLY A 590 -12.53 -28.14 -1.66
N LEU A 591 -11.60 -27.23 -1.36
CA LEU A 591 -11.76 -26.29 -0.25
C LEU A 591 -12.82 -25.23 -0.58
N VAL A 592 -13.76 -25.06 0.31
CA VAL A 592 -14.75 -23.97 0.27
C VAL A 592 -14.31 -22.88 1.24
N THR A 593 -14.26 -21.66 0.76
CA THR A 593 -13.92 -20.49 1.61
C THR A 593 -14.93 -19.38 1.46
N SER A 594 -15.23 -18.69 2.56
CA SER A 594 -15.90 -17.40 2.52
C SER A 594 -15.25 -16.41 3.47
N ALA A 595 -15.36 -15.12 3.14
CA ALA A 595 -14.88 -14.05 4.01
C ALA A 595 -15.79 -12.83 3.94
N VAL A 596 -16.01 -12.20 5.10
CA VAL A 596 -16.73 -10.94 5.21
C VAL A 596 -15.91 -9.98 6.06
N LYS A 597 -15.66 -8.78 5.54
CA LYS A 597 -15.06 -7.66 6.25
C LYS A 597 -16.11 -6.63 6.61
N TYR A 598 -15.98 -6.06 7.77
CA TYR A 598 -16.83 -4.97 8.25
C TYR A 598 -15.96 -3.85 8.81
N GLU A 599 -16.29 -2.61 8.45
CA GLU A 599 -15.67 -1.40 9.00
C GLU A 599 -16.76 -0.36 9.33
N SER A 600 -16.55 0.36 10.41
CA SER A 600 -17.39 1.48 10.80
C SER A 600 -16.55 2.54 11.48
N TYR A 601 -16.71 3.77 11.02
CA TYR A 601 -16.11 4.96 11.63
C TYR A 601 -17.22 5.92 12.01
N GLU A 602 -17.09 6.58 13.15
CA GLU A 602 -18.06 7.55 13.64
C GLU A 602 -17.35 8.75 14.26
N ILE A 603 -17.90 9.95 14.05
CA ILE A 603 -17.42 11.19 14.68
C ILE A 603 -18.58 12.17 14.86
N THR A 604 -18.56 12.95 15.94
CA THR A 604 -19.54 13.99 16.25
C THR A 604 -18.99 15.36 15.89
N ALA A 605 -19.80 16.20 15.26
CA ALA A 605 -19.42 17.55 14.84
C ALA A 605 -18.85 18.37 16.02
N GLY A 606 -17.69 18.99 15.79
CA GLY A 606 -17.02 19.83 16.77
C GLY A 606 -16.28 19.09 17.89
N ASP A 607 -16.38 17.75 17.94
CA ASP A 607 -15.70 16.93 18.96
C ASP A 607 -14.74 15.90 18.35
N PRO A 608 -13.44 16.23 18.20
CA PRO A 608 -12.45 15.31 17.66
C PRO A 608 -12.24 14.05 18.53
N LEU A 609 -12.53 14.12 19.83
CA LEU A 609 -12.36 13.00 20.76
C LEU A 609 -13.50 11.98 20.69
N SER A 610 -14.61 12.33 20.03
CA SER A 610 -15.73 11.40 19.78
C SER A 610 -15.42 10.39 18.66
N SER A 611 -14.27 10.50 17.98
CA SER A 611 -13.90 9.58 16.91
C SER A 611 -13.77 8.16 17.43
N GLN A 612 -14.42 7.23 16.75
CA GLN A 612 -14.33 5.81 17.02
C GLN A 612 -14.29 5.00 15.72
N ALA A 613 -13.63 3.85 15.78
CA ALA A 613 -13.60 2.88 14.68
C ALA A 613 -13.92 1.48 15.19
N ARG A 614 -14.61 0.69 14.38
CA ARG A 614 -14.87 -0.72 14.61
C ARG A 614 -14.58 -1.49 13.35
N PHE A 615 -13.88 -2.61 13.52
CA PHE A 615 -13.57 -3.54 12.43
C PHE A 615 -13.97 -4.94 12.81
N GLY A 616 -14.31 -5.72 11.80
CA GLY A 616 -14.62 -7.13 11.98
C GLY A 616 -14.26 -7.94 10.76
N TRP A 617 -13.85 -9.19 11.01
CA TRP A 617 -13.65 -10.20 10.00
C TRP A 617 -14.34 -11.48 10.40
N GLU A 618 -14.99 -12.12 9.43
CA GLU A 618 -15.51 -13.48 9.54
C GLU A 618 -14.93 -14.30 8.40
N PHE A 619 -14.29 -15.44 8.74
CA PHE A 619 -13.77 -16.41 7.78
C PHE A 619 -14.39 -17.76 8.03
N GLU A 620 -14.81 -18.41 6.96
CA GLU A 620 -15.32 -19.78 6.98
C GLU A 620 -14.53 -20.66 6.02
N TYR A 621 -14.24 -21.87 6.47
CA TYR A 621 -13.52 -22.89 5.71
C TYR A 621 -14.25 -24.21 5.87
N SER A 622 -14.48 -24.92 4.78
CA SER A 622 -15.06 -26.26 4.83
C SER A 622 -14.57 -27.16 3.71
N ARG A 623 -14.50 -28.46 4.00
CA ARG A 623 -14.24 -29.53 3.05
C ARG A 623 -14.73 -30.83 3.68
N ASP A 624 -15.57 -31.59 3.00
CA ASP A 624 -16.16 -32.82 3.51
C ASP A 624 -16.78 -32.63 4.92
N ASP A 625 -16.29 -33.37 5.91
CA ASP A 625 -16.73 -33.30 7.30
C ASP A 625 -15.97 -32.20 8.11
N TRP A 626 -15.03 -31.50 7.53
CA TRP A 626 -14.28 -30.43 8.18
C TRP A 626 -14.97 -29.07 7.94
N ALA A 627 -15.31 -28.38 9.02
CA ALA A 627 -15.87 -27.04 8.96
C ALA A 627 -15.38 -26.21 10.14
N VAL A 628 -14.81 -25.04 9.85
CA VAL A 628 -14.32 -24.10 10.86
C VAL A 628 -14.69 -22.66 10.49
N ARG A 629 -14.84 -21.83 11.53
CA ARG A 629 -15.12 -20.40 11.38
C ARG A 629 -14.32 -19.63 12.41
N THR A 630 -13.78 -18.47 12.00
CA THR A 630 -13.19 -17.49 12.93
C THR A 630 -13.90 -16.16 12.79
N VAL A 631 -14.12 -15.49 13.91
CA VAL A 631 -14.72 -14.15 13.99
C VAL A 631 -13.80 -13.26 14.81
N THR A 632 -13.42 -12.14 14.24
CA THR A 632 -12.63 -11.10 14.91
C THR A 632 -13.41 -9.80 14.92
N GLU A 633 -13.60 -9.21 16.10
CA GLU A 633 -14.27 -7.92 16.29
C GLU A 633 -13.35 -7.02 17.10
N THR A 634 -13.14 -5.80 16.63
CA THR A 634 -12.23 -4.83 17.27
C THR A 634 -12.87 -3.46 17.36
N GLN A 635 -12.42 -2.67 18.33
CA GLN A 635 -12.84 -1.28 18.50
C GLN A 635 -11.67 -0.42 18.93
N LEU A 636 -11.60 0.78 18.36
CA LEU A 636 -10.73 1.88 18.74
C LEU A 636 -11.58 3.08 19.17
N MET A 637 -11.25 3.61 20.35
CA MET A 637 -11.78 4.87 20.87
C MET A 637 -10.64 5.69 21.45
N CYS A 638 -10.88 6.96 21.75
CA CYS A 638 -9.90 7.79 22.42
C CYS A 638 -10.54 8.80 23.38
N ASP A 639 -9.74 9.26 24.33
CA ASP A 639 -9.97 10.48 25.09
C ASP A 639 -8.80 11.47 24.89
N HIS A 640 -8.71 12.47 25.72
CA HIS A 640 -7.63 13.46 25.67
C HIS A 640 -6.24 12.84 25.90
N TYR A 641 -6.16 11.78 26.70
CA TYR A 641 -4.89 11.20 27.19
C TYR A 641 -4.59 9.80 26.66
N TYR A 642 -5.60 9.07 26.20
CA TYR A 642 -5.46 7.65 25.89
C TYR A 642 -6.19 7.24 24.62
N TYR A 643 -5.64 6.22 23.98
CA TYR A 643 -6.35 5.34 23.06
C TYR A 643 -6.84 4.11 23.82
N PHE A 644 -8.04 3.65 23.50
CA PHE A 644 -8.64 2.43 24.05
C PHE A 644 -8.87 1.46 22.88
N LEU A 645 -8.16 0.34 22.91
CA LEU A 645 -8.21 -0.68 21.88
C LEU A 645 -8.75 -1.97 22.49
N THR A 646 -9.83 -2.49 21.94
CA THR A 646 -10.35 -3.80 22.33
C THR A 646 -10.42 -4.72 21.11
N ALA A 647 -10.22 -6.02 21.33
CA ALA A 647 -10.41 -7.04 20.31
C ALA A 647 -11.00 -8.29 20.94
N THR A 648 -11.94 -8.95 20.25
CA THR A 648 -12.45 -10.28 20.62
C THR A 648 -12.30 -11.20 19.42
N VAL A 649 -11.64 -12.33 19.62
CA VAL A 649 -11.46 -13.37 18.61
C VAL A 649 -12.16 -14.64 19.08
N ARG A 650 -13.06 -15.17 18.25
CA ARG A 650 -13.78 -16.42 18.48
C ARG A 650 -13.48 -17.40 17.38
N ALA A 651 -13.34 -18.67 17.74
CA ALA A 651 -13.16 -19.75 16.78
C ALA A 651 -14.16 -20.87 17.02
N TYR A 652 -14.65 -21.44 15.91
CA TYR A 652 -15.70 -22.46 15.90
C TYR A 652 -15.24 -23.65 15.06
N GLU A 653 -15.53 -24.86 15.55
CA GLU A 653 -15.34 -26.13 14.86
C GLU A 653 -16.70 -26.84 14.82
N GLN A 654 -17.19 -27.22 13.64
CA GLN A 654 -18.52 -27.82 13.44
C GLN A 654 -19.66 -27.03 14.10
N GLY A 655 -19.62 -25.69 13.98
CA GLY A 655 -20.57 -24.76 14.59
C GLY A 655 -20.45 -24.58 16.10
N LYS A 656 -19.58 -25.36 16.77
CA LYS A 656 -19.36 -25.25 18.22
C LYS A 656 -18.17 -24.34 18.50
N GLN A 657 -18.34 -23.39 19.42
CA GLN A 657 -17.23 -22.54 19.86
C GLN A 657 -16.17 -23.37 20.59
N VAL A 658 -14.92 -23.26 20.11
CA VAL A 658 -13.75 -23.97 20.66
C VAL A 658 -12.72 -23.03 21.29
N PHE A 659 -12.82 -21.73 20.98
CA PHE A 659 -11.90 -20.72 21.51
C PHE A 659 -12.59 -19.35 21.59
N GLU A 660 -12.21 -18.57 22.62
CA GLU A 660 -12.50 -17.14 22.72
C GLU A 660 -11.36 -16.45 23.46
N ARG A 661 -10.94 -15.31 22.97
CA ARG A 661 -9.97 -14.45 23.63
C ARG A 661 -10.33 -13.00 23.43
N THR A 662 -10.25 -12.21 24.50
CA THR A 662 -10.45 -10.76 24.47
C THR A 662 -9.17 -10.07 24.87
N PHE A 663 -8.88 -8.99 24.17
CA PHE A 663 -7.79 -8.06 24.44
C PHE A 663 -8.39 -6.71 24.83
N ASP A 664 -7.75 -6.04 25.80
CA ASP A 664 -8.16 -4.71 26.28
C ASP A 664 -6.91 -3.91 26.61
N HIS A 665 -6.66 -2.86 25.83
CA HIS A 665 -5.46 -2.05 25.93
C HIS A 665 -5.82 -0.58 26.10
N LYS A 666 -5.15 0.06 27.06
CA LYS A 666 -5.18 1.50 27.27
C LYS A 666 -3.79 2.05 27.03
N ILE A 667 -3.61 2.82 25.96
CA ILE A 667 -2.31 3.31 25.48
C ILE A 667 -2.30 4.83 25.57
N ALA A 668 -1.28 5.40 26.21
CA ALA A 668 -1.15 6.84 26.36
C ALA A 668 -0.95 7.49 24.96
N ARG A 669 -1.69 8.57 24.70
CA ARG A 669 -1.47 9.38 23.51
C ARG A 669 -0.23 10.24 23.69
N MET A 670 0.64 10.20 22.71
CA MET A 670 1.73 11.16 22.57
C MET A 670 1.21 12.28 21.67
N CYS A 671 1.20 13.52 22.12
CA CYS A 671 0.59 14.73 21.53
C CYS A 671 0.45 14.80 20.03
#